data_a9d20c26c2b1ed13d884e94e5b4699c8
#
_entry.id   a9d20c26c2b1ed13d884e94e5b4699c8
#
_cell.length_a   1.000
_cell.length_b   1.000
_cell.length_c   1.000
_cell.angle_alpha   90.00
_cell.angle_beta   90.00
_cell.angle_gamma   90.00
#
_symmetry.space_group_name_H-M   'P 1'
#
loop_
_entity.id
_entity.type
_entity.pdbx_description
1 polymer ?
#
loop_
_entity_poly.entity_id
_entity_poly.type
_entity_poly.pdbx_seq_one_letter_code
_entity_poly.pdbx_strand_id
1 'polypeptide(L)'
;MNRLPRVKHVLGRWSLLLLVPCLVLAATLLPRSASAAIPVPAQQYAALLQTIAEGVAQDVYGQPIVEVRFEGNRRVESEAMLLELDSNVGELVSQRKLATDLKRLWALGYFEDVAVEGELLSRGVVLTYVVTERPSVRKIIIEGNDEIKLDDINEELDLEKNEVLDLGKVAANIEKIKALYTASGFFLAEVSYELRPVHDEPGKVDLAIVVTESTEVIVRQIDFVGNKAFTDAELRKNVSTRVGGYISVVAQRAGGFFNREQFQQDYSFLRSFYGDMGYLNPSIKDPELSLSADRRFVYLTIPVDEGPQFHIGQIRAKEALQAGENELYTEQMLKDQIDPILEVGDVASTGKIQTIREAIERRYKDSGHAYVNVIPNSRQDPEKLELYMTYEIQKGPLVYIERIDITGNEKTAEKVIRREMEFSEGDLYSETKKEGSEYRVLRLGYFSQVNVSTSRGSADNKIVINVEVVEQLTGTFQVGAGFSTIENFVLQGQVSYDNFLGRGATVQVVAQLSSLRRLFNLSYFTRYFLDSRWNFLFNVFNSQNIFPSFQRRSTGFRVSWGYPILRDLTLFFGYNLEDVNVSFGSFGSIGGVFSPGSLVTVPQQFLISNLFSDGITSALTARLQYDTRDNFLFPTSGQFHQLRGEFASKYFGSQNRFNRYTLDSRFYFPVIRSKQQFRAWLVFKTRLQIGYVHSTQPQGVPIFERYFPGGIYGAGEIRGFRLRSLGPKIRVASGPGPSDQIAPYEVGGNLLTALNMELEFMMIPPANIKGVIFSDVGNAFNTESLFCELPNPSDLPKADPCQSFRMRDLRYSVGFGFRWRSPIGPLRFEWGFPIDRQRGTDFDPVADDPVVFEFSIGNSF
;
A
#
# COMPACT_ATOMS: atom_id res chain seq x y z
N MET A 1 16.55 26.40 50.02
CA MET A 1 16.16 27.81 50.18
C MET A 1 15.96 28.43 48.81
N ASN A 2 14.75 28.99 48.65
CA ASN A 2 14.28 29.98 47.67
C ASN A 2 14.38 29.66 46.17
N ARG A 3 13.25 29.36 45.56
CA ARG A 3 12.04 30.08 45.13
C ARG A 3 12.07 30.30 43.60
N LEU A 4 11.20 29.58 42.91
CA LEU A 4 10.67 29.92 41.58
C LEU A 4 10.01 31.32 41.56
N PRO A 5 9.81 31.91 40.38
CA PRO A 5 8.52 32.50 40.13
C PRO A 5 7.84 31.95 38.84
N ARG A 6 6.53 31.75 39.06
CA ARG A 6 5.47 31.58 38.08
C ARG A 6 5.33 32.81 37.20
N VAL A 7 5.10 32.64 35.88
CA VAL A 7 4.49 33.68 35.06
C VAL A 7 3.16 33.14 34.48
N LYS A 8 2.15 33.93 34.76
CA LYS A 8 0.73 33.77 34.42
C LYS A 8 0.43 34.16 32.98
N HIS A 9 -0.61 33.50 32.45
CA HIS A 9 -1.45 33.85 31.32
C HIS A 9 -1.60 35.35 31.01
N VAL A 10 -1.52 35.68 29.71
CA VAL A 10 -2.31 36.79 29.12
C VAL A 10 -2.88 36.27 27.79
N LEU A 11 -4.16 35.94 27.82
CA LEU A 11 -5.01 35.76 26.64
C LEU A 11 -5.41 37.17 26.14
N GLY A 12 -4.95 37.51 24.97
CA GLY A 12 -5.43 38.66 24.20
C GLY A 12 -6.55 38.22 23.24
N ARG A 13 -7.80 38.50 23.60
CA ARG A 13 -8.95 38.61 22.68
C ARG A 13 -8.66 39.75 21.69
N TRP A 14 -8.73 39.48 20.39
CA TRP A 14 -9.08 40.42 19.29
C TRP A 14 -8.98 39.67 17.96
N SER A 15 -10.14 39.32 17.43
CA SER A 15 -10.46 39.25 15.98
C SER A 15 -11.69 38.39 15.73
N LEU A 16 -12.84 38.93 16.14
CA LEU A 16 -14.15 38.46 15.70
C LEU A 16 -14.99 39.73 15.44
N LEU A 17 -14.77 40.32 14.26
CA LEU A 17 -15.63 41.38 13.68
C LEU A 17 -15.04 41.76 12.32
N LEU A 18 -15.39 41.01 11.27
CA LEU A 18 -15.38 41.43 9.86
C LEU A 18 -15.61 40.21 8.93
N LEU A 19 -16.80 39.59 9.05
CA LEU A 19 -17.27 38.64 8.03
C LEU A 19 -18.80 38.45 8.09
N VAL A 20 -19.50 39.56 8.04
CA VAL A 20 -20.90 39.63 7.64
C VAL A 20 -21.06 40.97 6.98
N PRO A 21 -20.96 41.13 5.68
CA PRO A 21 -22.08 41.21 4.78
C PRO A 21 -21.69 40.82 3.32
N CYS A 22 -21.68 39.54 2.98
CA CYS A 22 -21.67 39.07 1.57
C CYS A 22 -22.62 37.91 1.31
N LEU A 23 -23.52 37.58 2.24
CA LEU A 23 -24.46 36.45 2.12
C LEU A 23 -25.91 36.85 1.85
N VAL A 24 -26.17 38.11 1.49
CA VAL A 24 -27.56 38.60 1.21
C VAL A 24 -27.77 38.91 -0.28
N LEU A 25 -26.76 38.79 -1.15
CA LEU A 25 -26.95 39.13 -2.59
C LEU A 25 -26.78 37.92 -3.55
N ALA A 26 -26.73 36.68 -3.06
CA ALA A 26 -26.68 35.49 -3.92
C ALA A 26 -27.98 34.66 -3.95
N ALA A 27 -29.03 35.11 -3.32
CA ALA A 27 -30.32 34.39 -3.22
C ALA A 27 -31.36 34.74 -4.28
N THR A 28 -31.00 35.51 -5.33
CA THR A 28 -32.03 35.95 -6.30
C THR A 28 -31.80 35.53 -7.74
N LEU A 29 -30.90 34.60 -8.05
CA LEU A 29 -30.68 34.09 -9.42
C LEU A 29 -30.42 32.58 -9.47
N LEU A 30 -31.27 31.77 -8.84
CA LEU A 30 -31.41 30.37 -9.21
C LEU A 30 -32.72 30.16 -9.94
N PRO A 31 -32.73 29.51 -11.12
CA PRO A 31 -33.99 29.15 -11.78
C PRO A 31 -34.73 28.17 -10.87
N ARG A 32 -35.99 28.47 -10.57
CA ARG A 32 -36.91 27.53 -9.94
C ARG A 32 -36.98 26.28 -10.83
N SER A 33 -36.27 25.23 -10.41
CA SER A 33 -36.51 23.91 -10.93
C SER A 33 -37.93 23.54 -10.57
N ALA A 34 -38.76 23.33 -11.58
CA ALA A 34 -40.07 22.75 -11.44
C ALA A 34 -39.88 21.41 -10.69
N SER A 35 -40.36 21.36 -9.47
CA SER A 35 -40.46 20.13 -8.70
C SER A 35 -41.33 19.16 -9.53
N ALA A 36 -40.68 18.11 -10.04
CA ALA A 36 -41.41 17.01 -10.70
C ALA A 36 -42.27 16.38 -9.60
N ALA A 37 -43.58 16.58 -9.74
CA ALA A 37 -44.56 15.98 -8.86
C ALA A 37 -44.38 14.46 -8.90
N ILE A 38 -44.05 13.86 -7.76
CA ILE A 38 -43.99 12.40 -7.56
C ILE A 38 -45.41 11.89 -7.91
N PRO A 39 -45.56 10.93 -8.86
CA PRO A 39 -46.89 10.43 -9.23
C PRO A 39 -47.43 9.63 -8.04
N VAL A 40 -48.44 10.16 -7.38
CA VAL A 40 -49.17 9.46 -6.32
C VAL A 40 -49.91 8.27 -6.95
N PRO A 41 -49.77 7.05 -6.40
CA PRO A 41 -50.48 5.87 -6.91
C PRO A 41 -52.01 6.12 -6.99
N ALA A 42 -52.66 5.61 -8.03
CA ALA A 42 -54.09 5.84 -8.28
C ALA A 42 -55.00 5.50 -7.08
N GLN A 43 -54.61 4.57 -6.28
CA GLN A 43 -55.27 4.18 -5.02
C GLN A 43 -55.23 5.30 -3.95
N GLN A 44 -54.11 5.99 -3.79
CA GLN A 44 -54.00 7.10 -2.86
C GLN A 44 -54.79 8.35 -3.30
N TYR A 45 -54.90 8.53 -4.64
CA TYR A 45 -55.75 9.62 -5.19
C TYR A 45 -57.23 9.37 -4.93
N ALA A 46 -57.71 8.14 -5.05
CA ALA A 46 -59.08 7.75 -4.73
C ALA A 46 -59.40 7.95 -3.22
N ALA A 47 -58.49 7.60 -2.33
CA ALA A 47 -58.64 7.81 -0.90
C ALA A 47 -58.73 9.29 -0.54
N LEU A 48 -57.88 10.18 -1.12
CA LEU A 48 -57.94 11.61 -0.93
C LEU A 48 -59.27 12.22 -1.37
N LEU A 49 -59.83 11.77 -2.53
CA LEU A 49 -61.12 12.22 -2.99
C LEU A 49 -62.25 11.78 -2.06
N GLN A 50 -62.14 10.61 -1.44
CA GLN A 50 -63.12 10.12 -0.47
C GLN A 50 -63.06 10.95 0.82
N THR A 51 -61.89 11.26 1.36
CA THR A 51 -61.69 12.11 2.54
C THR A 51 -62.30 13.52 2.34
N ILE A 52 -62.10 14.11 1.13
CA ILE A 52 -62.74 15.40 0.79
C ILE A 52 -64.27 15.28 0.72
N ALA A 53 -64.78 14.16 0.19
CA ALA A 53 -66.24 13.97 0.06
C ALA A 53 -66.92 13.72 1.44
N GLU A 54 -66.20 13.21 2.41
CA GLU A 54 -66.69 13.02 3.78
C GLU A 54 -66.64 14.28 4.64
N GLY A 55 -65.64 15.17 4.42
CA GLY A 55 -65.47 16.41 5.20
C GLY A 55 -66.06 17.68 4.59
N VAL A 56 -66.36 17.67 3.30
CA VAL A 56 -66.85 18.85 2.58
C VAL A 56 -68.21 18.53 1.92
N ALA A 57 -69.33 19.07 2.45
CA ALA A 57 -70.64 18.88 1.93
C ALA A 57 -70.81 19.48 0.52
N GLN A 58 -71.72 18.91 -0.33
CA GLN A 58 -71.81 19.30 -1.74
C GLN A 58 -72.28 20.76 -1.95
N ASP A 59 -72.97 21.37 -1.00
CA ASP A 59 -73.43 22.74 -1.01
C ASP A 59 -72.33 23.79 -0.72
N VAL A 60 -71.15 23.37 -0.29
CA VAL A 60 -69.96 24.22 -0.03
C VAL A 60 -69.20 24.55 -1.29
N TYR A 61 -69.25 23.71 -2.33
CA TYR A 61 -68.52 23.94 -3.58
C TYR A 61 -69.09 25.14 -4.38
N GLY A 62 -68.19 25.95 -4.89
CA GLY A 62 -68.55 27.17 -5.64
C GLY A 62 -68.90 28.35 -4.77
N GLN A 63 -68.85 28.24 -3.41
CA GLN A 63 -69.03 29.37 -2.49
C GLN A 63 -67.67 30.03 -2.22
N PRO A 64 -67.66 31.35 -1.90
CA PRO A 64 -66.39 32.04 -1.59
C PRO A 64 -65.79 31.59 -0.24
N ILE A 65 -64.46 31.38 -0.18
CA ILE A 65 -63.72 31.07 1.04
C ILE A 65 -63.60 32.36 1.88
N VAL A 66 -64.07 32.32 3.09
CA VAL A 66 -64.02 33.48 4.01
C VAL A 66 -62.89 33.39 4.99
N GLU A 67 -62.53 32.17 5.37
CA GLU A 67 -61.46 31.90 6.34
C GLU A 67 -60.88 30.53 6.08
N VAL A 68 -59.57 30.40 6.32
CA VAL A 68 -58.84 29.12 6.33
C VAL A 68 -58.27 28.90 7.71
N ARG A 69 -58.56 27.75 8.31
CA ARG A 69 -58.12 27.38 9.64
C ARG A 69 -57.28 26.09 9.58
N PHE A 70 -56.41 25.88 10.55
CA PHE A 70 -55.68 24.65 10.74
C PHE A 70 -55.95 24.12 12.14
N GLU A 71 -56.19 22.84 12.25
CA GLU A 71 -56.38 22.15 13.53
C GLU A 71 -55.48 20.92 13.59
N GLY A 72 -54.94 20.66 14.79
CA GLY A 72 -54.08 19.51 15.05
C GLY A 72 -52.57 19.77 14.88
N ASN A 73 -52.21 20.89 14.27
CA ASN A 73 -50.79 21.27 14.16
C ASN A 73 -50.24 21.77 15.49
N ARG A 74 -49.04 21.32 15.86
CA ARG A 74 -48.35 21.66 17.11
C ARG A 74 -46.94 22.20 16.87
N ARG A 75 -46.25 21.67 15.90
CA ARG A 75 -44.86 22.01 15.56
C ARG A 75 -44.74 22.72 14.22
N VAL A 76 -45.61 22.38 13.28
CA VAL A 76 -45.70 23.07 11.99
C VAL A 76 -46.55 24.30 12.14
N GLU A 77 -45.98 25.47 11.89
CA GLU A 77 -46.69 26.74 11.98
C GLU A 77 -47.76 26.85 10.88
N SER A 78 -48.95 27.41 11.26
CA SER A 78 -50.07 27.60 10.34
C SER A 78 -49.72 28.44 9.13
N GLU A 79 -48.84 29.42 9.31
CA GLU A 79 -48.34 30.28 8.23
C GLU A 79 -47.54 29.51 7.18
N ALA A 80 -46.73 28.54 7.61
CA ALA A 80 -45.95 27.69 6.71
C ALA A 80 -46.87 26.77 5.88
N MET A 81 -47.91 26.22 6.47
CA MET A 81 -48.93 25.42 5.77
C MET A 81 -49.76 26.28 4.81
N LEU A 82 -50.12 27.49 5.19
CA LEU A 82 -50.90 28.40 4.37
C LEU A 82 -50.21 28.76 3.04
N LEU A 83 -48.86 28.84 3.05
CA LEU A 83 -48.06 29.13 1.86
C LEU A 83 -48.11 28.01 0.82
N GLU A 84 -48.44 26.80 1.23
CA GLU A 84 -48.51 25.61 0.34
C GLU A 84 -49.92 25.44 -0.27
N LEU A 85 -50.92 26.18 0.19
CA LEU A 85 -52.29 26.04 -0.31
C LEU A 85 -52.52 26.83 -1.62
N ASP A 86 -53.30 26.20 -2.54
CA ASP A 86 -53.85 26.88 -3.71
C ASP A 86 -55.23 27.50 -3.42
N SER A 87 -55.88 27.13 -2.33
CA SER A 87 -57.17 27.65 -1.90
C SER A 87 -57.01 28.86 -0.98
N ASN A 88 -57.18 30.06 -1.53
CA ASN A 88 -57.01 31.32 -0.81
C ASN A 88 -58.32 31.97 -0.42
N VAL A 89 -58.31 32.79 0.65
CA VAL A 89 -59.48 33.59 1.08
C VAL A 89 -59.93 34.52 -0.05
N GLY A 90 -61.22 34.52 -0.35
CA GLY A 90 -61.87 35.29 -1.45
C GLY A 90 -62.04 34.48 -2.74
N GLU A 91 -61.44 33.30 -2.86
CA GLU A 91 -61.62 32.40 -4.00
C GLU A 91 -62.82 31.44 -3.80
N LEU A 92 -63.29 30.80 -4.87
CA LEU A 92 -64.39 29.83 -4.81
C LEU A 92 -63.83 28.46 -4.41
N VAL A 93 -64.52 27.76 -3.52
CA VAL A 93 -64.19 26.36 -3.13
C VAL A 93 -64.23 25.46 -4.36
N SER A 94 -63.12 24.76 -4.65
CA SER A 94 -63.00 23.84 -5.78
C SER A 94 -62.40 22.53 -5.29
N GLN A 95 -63.09 21.42 -5.58
CA GLN A 95 -62.62 20.09 -5.26
C GLN A 95 -61.17 19.79 -5.80
N ARG A 96 -60.90 20.31 -6.98
CA ARG A 96 -59.56 20.15 -7.57
C ARG A 96 -58.47 20.87 -6.79
N LYS A 97 -58.77 22.12 -6.31
CA LYS A 97 -57.80 22.85 -5.48
C LYS A 97 -57.62 22.20 -4.11
N LEU A 98 -58.70 21.79 -3.43
CA LEU A 98 -58.61 21.05 -2.17
C LEU A 98 -57.78 19.78 -2.30
N ALA A 99 -57.97 19.01 -3.38
CA ALA A 99 -57.16 17.81 -3.62
C ALA A 99 -55.68 18.14 -3.86
N THR A 100 -55.38 19.30 -4.48
CA THR A 100 -53.99 19.75 -4.64
C THR A 100 -53.40 20.20 -3.32
N ASP A 101 -54.15 20.91 -2.50
CA ASP A 101 -53.74 21.38 -1.19
C ASP A 101 -53.43 20.24 -0.25
N LEU A 102 -54.30 19.23 -0.17
CA LEU A 102 -54.03 18.02 0.63
C LEU A 102 -52.78 17.29 0.17
N LYS A 103 -52.54 17.19 -1.15
CA LYS A 103 -51.33 16.59 -1.68
C LYS A 103 -50.06 17.36 -1.32
N ARG A 104 -50.10 18.69 -1.41
CA ARG A 104 -48.93 19.51 -1.05
C ARG A 104 -48.63 19.44 0.43
N LEU A 105 -49.68 19.54 1.28
CA LEU A 105 -49.51 19.37 2.71
C LEU A 105 -48.93 18.00 3.05
N TRP A 106 -49.39 16.93 2.41
CA TRP A 106 -48.85 15.60 2.61
C TRP A 106 -47.40 15.47 2.12
N ALA A 107 -47.09 16.09 0.99
CA ALA A 107 -45.75 16.08 0.39
C ALA A 107 -44.68 16.76 1.29
N LEU A 108 -45.10 17.59 2.25
CA LEU A 108 -44.20 18.15 3.27
C LEU A 108 -43.57 17.09 4.16
N GLY A 109 -44.14 15.87 4.24
CA GLY A 109 -43.61 14.75 5.02
C GLY A 109 -43.80 14.84 6.53
N TYR A 110 -44.37 15.93 7.06
CA TYR A 110 -44.57 16.17 8.48
C TYR A 110 -45.86 15.56 9.03
N PHE A 111 -46.79 15.16 8.18
CA PHE A 111 -48.12 14.73 8.55
C PHE A 111 -48.33 13.24 8.31
N GLU A 112 -48.97 12.59 9.26
CA GLU A 112 -49.47 11.22 9.17
C GLU A 112 -50.81 11.18 8.44
N ASP A 113 -51.70 12.18 8.75
CA ASP A 113 -53.01 12.34 8.13
C ASP A 113 -53.33 13.82 7.91
N VAL A 114 -54.02 14.09 6.82
CA VAL A 114 -54.49 15.44 6.43
C VAL A 114 -55.90 15.34 5.87
N ALA A 115 -56.83 15.99 6.52
CA ALA A 115 -58.20 16.09 6.09
C ALA A 115 -58.62 17.55 5.91
N VAL A 116 -59.72 17.81 5.21
CA VAL A 116 -60.27 19.13 5.09
C VAL A 116 -61.77 19.08 5.36
N GLU A 117 -62.25 19.99 6.20
CA GLU A 117 -63.66 20.17 6.56
C GLU A 117 -64.13 21.55 6.05
N GLY A 118 -65.34 21.63 5.57
CA GLY A 118 -65.95 22.87 5.06
C GLY A 118 -67.21 23.18 5.82
N GLU A 119 -67.25 24.32 6.52
CA GLU A 119 -68.44 24.85 7.20
C GLU A 119 -69.03 26.01 6.43
N LEU A 120 -70.31 25.87 6.03
CA LEU A 120 -71.01 26.93 5.31
C LEU A 120 -71.61 27.94 6.28
N LEU A 121 -71.13 29.16 6.16
CA LEU A 121 -71.65 30.31 6.92
C LEU A 121 -72.51 31.26 6.00
N SER A 122 -73.29 32.21 6.57
CA SER A 122 -74.08 33.17 5.83
C SER A 122 -73.29 34.12 4.89
N ARG A 123 -71.94 34.17 5.05
CA ARG A 123 -71.01 35.03 4.23
C ARG A 123 -70.04 34.22 3.32
N GLY A 124 -70.07 32.89 3.32
CA GLY A 124 -69.21 32.02 2.60
C GLY A 124 -68.78 30.83 3.39
N VAL A 125 -67.66 30.23 3.07
CA VAL A 125 -67.16 28.95 3.64
C VAL A 125 -65.92 29.19 4.50
N VAL A 126 -65.87 28.53 5.65
CA VAL A 126 -64.65 28.34 6.45
C VAL A 126 -64.10 26.97 6.09
N LEU A 127 -62.85 26.92 5.62
CA LEU A 127 -62.15 25.66 5.37
C LEU A 127 -61.21 25.37 6.57
N THR A 128 -61.43 24.24 7.23
CA THR A 128 -60.57 23.79 8.31
C THR A 128 -59.72 22.59 7.82
N TYR A 129 -58.43 22.75 7.74
CA TYR A 129 -57.51 21.65 7.46
C TYR A 129 -57.11 20.99 8.80
N VAL A 130 -57.59 19.76 8.98
CA VAL A 130 -57.30 18.96 10.16
C VAL A 130 -56.09 18.11 9.84
N VAL A 131 -55.00 18.30 10.60
CA VAL A 131 -53.73 17.61 10.37
C VAL A 131 -53.36 16.80 11.59
N THR A 132 -52.82 15.62 11.38
CA THR A 132 -52.15 14.79 12.40
C THR A 132 -50.68 14.76 12.12
N GLU A 133 -49.87 15.40 13.01
CA GLU A 133 -48.41 15.42 12.82
C GLU A 133 -47.77 14.07 13.12
N ARG A 134 -46.84 13.62 12.29
CA ARG A 134 -46.01 12.46 12.56
C ARG A 134 -45.18 12.71 13.81
N PRO A 135 -45.00 11.74 14.68
CA PRO A 135 -44.16 11.90 15.86
C PRO A 135 -42.70 12.13 15.47
N SER A 136 -41.93 12.79 16.30
CA SER A 136 -40.48 12.88 16.17
C SER A 136 -39.78 11.83 17.03
N VAL A 137 -38.62 11.37 16.55
CA VAL A 137 -37.81 10.37 17.26
C VAL A 137 -37.03 11.07 18.38
N ARG A 138 -37.39 10.84 19.64
CA ARG A 138 -36.70 11.37 20.80
C ARG A 138 -35.35 10.67 20.99
N LYS A 139 -35.40 9.34 20.95
CA LYS A 139 -34.27 8.48 21.25
C LYS A 139 -34.29 7.25 20.35
N ILE A 140 -33.10 6.84 19.90
CA ILE A 140 -32.91 5.55 19.24
C ILE A 140 -32.29 4.61 20.25
N ILE A 141 -32.91 3.45 20.46
CA ILE A 141 -32.49 2.43 21.43
C ILE A 141 -32.25 1.18 20.62
N ILE A 142 -31.08 0.56 20.79
CA ILE A 142 -30.76 -0.74 20.17
C ILE A 142 -30.72 -1.76 21.29
N GLU A 143 -31.44 -2.85 21.12
CA GLU A 143 -31.61 -3.91 22.12
C GLU A 143 -31.32 -5.27 21.48
N GLY A 144 -30.63 -6.16 22.23
CA GLY A 144 -30.35 -7.53 21.82
C GLY A 144 -29.11 -7.70 20.96
N ASN A 145 -28.22 -6.70 20.92
CA ASN A 145 -26.96 -6.75 20.19
C ASN A 145 -25.80 -7.18 21.12
N ASP A 146 -25.71 -8.46 21.42
CA ASP A 146 -24.70 -9.01 22.33
C ASP A 146 -23.38 -9.29 21.62
N GLU A 147 -23.40 -9.69 20.32
CA GLU A 147 -22.26 -10.10 19.54
C GLU A 147 -21.64 -8.94 18.70
N ILE A 148 -22.48 -8.04 18.15
CA ILE A 148 -22.03 -6.87 17.40
C ILE A 148 -22.05 -5.63 18.28
N LYS A 149 -20.93 -4.90 18.27
CA LYS A 149 -20.79 -3.69 19.08
C LYS A 149 -21.76 -2.60 18.65
N LEU A 150 -22.26 -1.87 19.64
CA LEU A 150 -23.16 -0.75 19.41
C LEU A 150 -22.58 0.33 18.48
N ASP A 151 -21.25 0.55 18.55
CA ASP A 151 -20.57 1.53 17.70
C ASP A 151 -20.64 1.14 16.24
N ASP A 152 -20.41 -0.15 15.90
CA ASP A 152 -20.47 -0.67 14.53
C ASP A 152 -21.88 -0.55 13.94
N ILE A 153 -22.91 -0.76 14.76
CA ILE A 153 -24.32 -0.59 14.34
C ILE A 153 -24.63 0.91 14.14
N ASN A 154 -24.14 1.78 15.01
CA ASN A 154 -24.37 3.22 14.90
C ASN A 154 -23.71 3.84 13.65
N GLU A 155 -22.58 3.29 13.17
CA GLU A 155 -21.92 3.74 11.94
C GLU A 155 -22.79 3.50 10.69
N GLU A 156 -23.65 2.47 10.71
CA GLU A 156 -24.55 2.14 9.60
C GLU A 156 -25.88 2.91 9.64
N LEU A 157 -26.19 3.60 10.77
CA LEU A 157 -27.45 4.28 10.96
C LEU A 157 -27.44 5.69 10.37
N ASP A 158 -28.39 5.98 9.46
CA ASP A 158 -28.68 7.33 8.92
C ASP A 158 -29.79 8.05 9.70
N LEU A 159 -30.23 7.54 10.85
CA LEU A 159 -31.30 8.09 11.66
C LEU A 159 -30.76 9.07 12.69
N GLU A 160 -31.36 10.24 12.81
CA GLU A 160 -30.95 11.25 13.77
C GLU A 160 -32.03 11.47 14.86
N LYS A 161 -31.56 11.91 16.04
CA LYS A 161 -32.46 12.29 17.14
C LYS A 161 -33.17 13.59 16.79
N ASN A 162 -34.42 13.69 17.18
CA ASN A 162 -35.32 14.83 16.95
C ASN A 162 -35.79 15.00 15.49
N GLU A 163 -35.48 14.05 14.63
CA GLU A 163 -36.00 13.97 13.26
C GLU A 163 -37.48 13.50 13.27
N VAL A 164 -38.26 13.92 12.28
CA VAL A 164 -39.64 13.41 12.08
C VAL A 164 -39.55 11.93 11.69
N LEU A 165 -40.40 11.11 12.28
CA LEU A 165 -40.41 9.67 12.02
C LEU A 165 -40.79 9.37 10.58
N ASP A 166 -39.83 8.84 9.81
CA ASP A 166 -40.05 8.28 8.47
C ASP A 166 -39.91 6.76 8.52
N LEU A 167 -41.02 6.05 8.40
CA LEU A 167 -41.06 4.59 8.42
C LEU A 167 -40.27 3.96 7.24
N GLY A 168 -40.20 4.65 6.09
CA GLY A 168 -39.39 4.21 4.97
C GLY A 168 -37.90 4.25 5.28
N LYS A 169 -37.46 5.33 5.95
CA LYS A 169 -36.08 5.48 6.42
C LYS A 169 -35.73 4.48 7.51
N VAL A 170 -36.69 4.21 8.44
CA VAL A 170 -36.53 3.16 9.47
C VAL A 170 -36.36 1.78 8.82
N ALA A 171 -37.22 1.43 7.86
CA ALA A 171 -37.13 0.14 7.17
C ALA A 171 -35.81 -0.03 6.42
N ALA A 172 -35.32 1.02 5.75
CA ALA A 172 -34.03 1.00 5.07
C ALA A 172 -32.87 0.77 6.05
N ASN A 173 -32.90 1.40 7.24
CA ASN A 173 -31.90 1.21 8.27
C ASN A 173 -31.97 -0.20 8.90
N ILE A 174 -33.14 -0.79 9.04
CA ILE A 174 -33.29 -2.20 9.47
C ILE A 174 -32.60 -3.13 8.48
N GLU A 175 -32.81 -2.93 7.18
CA GLU A 175 -32.14 -3.76 6.16
C GLU A 175 -30.61 -3.57 6.17
N LYS A 176 -30.10 -2.37 6.47
CA LYS A 176 -28.67 -2.14 6.66
C LYS A 176 -28.12 -2.91 7.86
N ILE A 177 -28.79 -2.82 9.02
CA ILE A 177 -28.38 -3.57 10.21
C ILE A 177 -28.43 -5.08 9.95
N LYS A 178 -29.49 -5.56 9.28
CA LYS A 178 -29.61 -6.99 8.91
C LYS A 178 -28.49 -7.42 7.96
N ALA A 179 -28.08 -6.56 7.00
CA ALA A 179 -26.95 -6.81 6.15
C ALA A 179 -25.64 -6.87 6.93
N LEU A 180 -25.43 -5.99 7.92
CA LEU A 180 -24.29 -6.01 8.83
C LEU A 180 -24.19 -7.33 9.59
N TYR A 181 -25.31 -7.79 10.18
CA TYR A 181 -25.38 -9.10 10.88
C TYR A 181 -25.09 -10.25 9.92
N THR A 182 -25.67 -10.22 8.72
CA THR A 182 -25.43 -11.23 7.70
C THR A 182 -23.95 -11.26 7.27
N ALA A 183 -23.33 -10.10 7.06
CA ALA A 183 -21.92 -9.99 6.72
C ALA A 183 -21.00 -10.49 7.84
N SER A 184 -21.43 -10.38 9.08
CA SER A 184 -20.74 -10.87 10.27
C SER A 184 -20.98 -12.37 10.56
N GLY A 185 -21.77 -13.06 9.73
CA GLY A 185 -22.03 -14.51 9.86
C GLY A 185 -23.33 -14.87 10.56
N PHE A 186 -24.11 -13.92 11.02
CA PHE A 186 -25.39 -14.12 11.71
C PHE A 186 -26.56 -14.09 10.71
N PHE A 187 -26.53 -15.00 9.74
CA PHE A 187 -27.48 -15.05 8.62
C PHE A 187 -28.96 -15.18 9.06
N LEU A 188 -29.22 -15.76 10.21
CA LEU A 188 -30.55 -15.97 10.76
C LEU A 188 -30.96 -14.90 11.77
N ALA A 189 -30.20 -13.81 11.92
CA ALA A 189 -30.57 -12.71 12.79
C ALA A 189 -31.82 -12.01 12.29
N GLU A 190 -32.75 -11.74 13.18
CA GLU A 190 -33.98 -11.00 12.92
C GLU A 190 -33.83 -9.59 13.51
N VAL A 191 -34.12 -8.57 12.70
CA VAL A 191 -34.09 -7.17 13.13
C VAL A 191 -35.49 -6.61 12.93
N SER A 192 -36.06 -6.06 13.99
CA SER A 192 -37.37 -5.43 14.00
C SER A 192 -37.33 -4.08 14.70
N TYR A 193 -38.43 -3.34 14.69
CA TYR A 193 -38.50 -2.09 15.44
C TYR A 193 -39.80 -2.00 16.20
N GLU A 194 -39.76 -1.26 17.32
CA GLU A 194 -40.89 -0.89 18.13
C GLU A 194 -40.92 0.62 18.33
N LEU A 195 -42.11 1.20 18.19
CA LEU A 195 -42.34 2.59 18.52
C LEU A 195 -42.93 2.70 19.92
N ARG A 196 -42.19 3.26 20.86
CA ARG A 196 -42.58 3.39 22.26
C ARG A 196 -43.02 4.83 22.53
N PRO A 197 -44.34 5.12 22.68
CA PRO A 197 -44.82 6.45 22.96
C PRO A 197 -44.28 7.00 24.27
N VAL A 198 -43.92 8.29 24.27
CA VAL A 198 -43.40 8.96 25.45
C VAL A 198 -44.52 9.70 26.13
N HIS A 199 -44.96 9.21 27.33
CA HIS A 199 -46.12 9.77 28.03
C HIS A 199 -45.96 11.24 28.47
N ASP A 200 -44.76 11.65 28.82
CA ASP A 200 -44.48 13.01 29.29
C ASP A 200 -44.22 14.03 28.14
N GLU A 201 -44.04 13.56 26.90
CA GLU A 201 -43.77 14.39 25.74
C GLU A 201 -44.68 14.00 24.55
N PRO A 202 -45.92 14.52 24.52
CA PRO A 202 -46.86 14.23 23.42
C PRO A 202 -46.29 14.59 22.03
N GLY A 203 -46.39 13.68 21.07
CA GLY A 203 -45.82 13.84 19.73
C GLY A 203 -44.39 13.40 19.59
N LYS A 204 -43.80 12.77 20.60
CA LYS A 204 -42.49 12.10 20.54
C LYS A 204 -42.59 10.60 20.77
N VAL A 205 -41.71 9.86 20.10
CA VAL A 205 -41.58 8.42 20.26
C VAL A 205 -40.11 8.04 20.46
N ASP A 206 -39.90 7.00 21.27
CA ASP A 206 -38.61 6.31 21.29
C ASP A 206 -38.68 5.20 20.25
N LEU A 207 -37.69 5.17 19.33
CA LEU A 207 -37.52 4.11 18.36
C LEU A 207 -36.61 3.05 18.94
N ALA A 208 -37.17 1.89 19.30
CA ALA A 208 -36.41 0.73 19.74
C ALA A 208 -36.17 -0.17 18.52
N ILE A 209 -34.93 -0.40 18.17
CA ILE A 209 -34.52 -1.41 17.20
C ILE A 209 -34.18 -2.66 18.01
N VAL A 210 -34.95 -3.70 17.79
CA VAL A 210 -34.81 -4.96 18.50
C VAL A 210 -34.15 -5.97 17.60
N VAL A 211 -33.00 -6.44 18.02
CA VAL A 211 -32.25 -7.49 17.32
C VAL A 211 -32.42 -8.79 18.06
N THR A 212 -32.79 -9.84 17.36
CA THR A 212 -32.76 -11.21 17.86
C THR A 212 -31.60 -11.91 17.17
N GLU A 213 -30.48 -11.97 17.86
CA GLU A 213 -29.26 -12.61 17.31
C GLU A 213 -29.47 -14.12 17.21
N SER A 214 -28.85 -14.68 16.19
CA SER A 214 -28.80 -16.13 15.99
C SER A 214 -27.37 -16.64 16.25
N THR A 215 -27.16 -17.93 16.17
CA THR A 215 -25.81 -18.49 16.13
C THR A 215 -25.18 -18.19 14.77
N GLU A 216 -23.86 -18.03 14.73
CA GLU A 216 -23.12 -17.94 13.47
C GLU A 216 -23.40 -19.15 12.58
N VAL A 217 -23.70 -18.87 11.29
CA VAL A 217 -23.95 -19.91 10.28
C VAL A 217 -22.72 -20.05 9.39
N ILE A 218 -22.06 -21.20 9.51
CA ILE A 218 -20.82 -21.51 8.78
C ILE A 218 -21.12 -22.37 7.57
N VAL A 219 -20.54 -22.01 6.40
CA VAL A 219 -20.60 -22.84 5.20
C VAL A 219 -19.77 -24.11 5.42
N ARG A 220 -20.45 -25.27 5.52
CA ARG A 220 -19.81 -26.55 5.76
C ARG A 220 -19.36 -27.23 4.47
N GLN A 221 -20.13 -27.07 3.41
CA GLN A 221 -19.90 -27.71 2.13
C GLN A 221 -20.51 -26.91 1.00
N ILE A 222 -19.84 -26.92 -0.13
CA ILE A 222 -20.30 -26.33 -1.39
C ILE A 222 -20.21 -27.46 -2.43
N ASP A 223 -21.33 -27.90 -2.94
CA ASP A 223 -21.43 -28.92 -3.97
C ASP A 223 -21.96 -28.33 -5.26
N PHE A 224 -21.48 -28.87 -6.38
CA PHE A 224 -21.95 -28.51 -7.70
C PHE A 224 -22.67 -29.72 -8.29
N VAL A 225 -23.81 -29.49 -8.91
CA VAL A 225 -24.62 -30.54 -9.53
C VAL A 225 -24.81 -30.25 -10.99
N GLY A 226 -24.44 -31.22 -11.85
CA GLY A 226 -24.49 -31.12 -13.31
C GLY A 226 -23.17 -30.70 -13.96
N ASN A 227 -22.14 -30.41 -13.17
CA ASN A 227 -20.77 -30.19 -13.61
C ASN A 227 -20.17 -31.54 -14.09
N LYS A 228 -19.80 -31.59 -15.36
CA LYS A 228 -19.19 -32.78 -16.00
C LYS A 228 -17.74 -32.53 -16.41
N ALA A 229 -17.43 -31.31 -16.80
CA ALA A 229 -16.11 -30.92 -17.31
C ALA A 229 -15.12 -30.60 -16.19
N PHE A 230 -15.58 -30.07 -15.06
CA PHE A 230 -14.74 -29.68 -13.94
C PHE A 230 -15.19 -30.32 -12.64
N THR A 231 -14.23 -30.65 -11.81
CA THR A 231 -14.49 -31.18 -10.47
C THR A 231 -14.95 -30.08 -9.52
N ASP A 232 -15.71 -30.44 -8.49
CA ASP A 232 -16.10 -29.49 -7.42
C ASP A 232 -14.91 -28.79 -6.79
N ALA A 233 -13.78 -29.48 -6.66
CA ALA A 233 -12.54 -28.91 -6.11
C ALA A 233 -11.95 -27.81 -7.00
N GLU A 234 -12.12 -27.87 -8.31
CA GLU A 234 -11.70 -26.85 -9.27
C GLU A 234 -12.66 -25.67 -9.24
N LEU A 235 -13.96 -25.92 -9.23
CA LEU A 235 -14.97 -24.87 -9.17
C LEU A 235 -14.91 -24.09 -7.87
N ARG A 236 -14.68 -24.76 -6.72
CA ARG A 236 -14.51 -24.10 -5.41
C ARG A 236 -13.33 -23.14 -5.33
N LYS A 237 -12.30 -23.29 -6.19
CA LYS A 237 -11.19 -22.32 -6.25
C LYS A 237 -11.59 -20.99 -6.87
N ASN A 238 -12.64 -20.99 -7.66
CA ASN A 238 -13.15 -19.83 -8.41
C ASN A 238 -14.35 -19.16 -7.74
N VAL A 239 -14.67 -19.55 -6.50
CA VAL A 239 -15.67 -18.88 -5.64
C VAL A 239 -14.97 -18.21 -4.46
N SER A 240 -15.47 -17.05 -4.08
CA SER A 240 -14.99 -16.31 -2.91
C SER A 240 -15.51 -16.92 -1.62
N THR A 241 -16.72 -17.49 -1.66
CA THR A 241 -17.33 -18.20 -0.53
C THR A 241 -16.48 -19.42 -0.18
N ARG A 242 -16.01 -19.47 1.05
CA ARG A 242 -15.10 -20.52 1.54
C ARG A 242 -15.80 -21.42 2.54
N VAL A 243 -15.39 -22.69 2.53
CA VAL A 243 -15.80 -23.65 3.55
C VAL A 243 -15.08 -23.31 4.86
N GLY A 244 -15.83 -23.10 5.95
CA GLY A 244 -15.30 -22.86 7.28
C GLY A 244 -14.79 -24.15 7.91
N GLY A 245 -13.59 -24.09 8.53
CA GLY A 245 -13.00 -25.20 9.28
C GLY A 245 -12.56 -24.76 10.67
N TYR A 246 -12.30 -25.72 11.58
CA TYR A 246 -11.85 -25.45 12.96
C TYR A 246 -10.64 -24.49 13.05
N ILE A 247 -9.76 -24.49 12.04
CA ILE A 247 -8.56 -23.65 12.02
C ILE A 247 -8.89 -22.19 11.66
N SER A 248 -9.97 -21.93 10.89
CA SER A 248 -10.37 -20.57 10.53
C SER A 248 -11.00 -19.82 11.71
N VAL A 249 -11.68 -20.52 12.61
CA VAL A 249 -12.25 -19.95 13.84
C VAL A 249 -11.15 -19.53 14.83
N VAL A 250 -10.09 -20.35 14.96
CA VAL A 250 -8.95 -20.06 15.85
C VAL A 250 -8.04 -18.94 15.31
N ALA A 251 -8.01 -18.76 13.98
CA ALA A 251 -7.14 -17.77 13.33
C ALA A 251 -7.78 -16.39 13.13
N GLN A 252 -9.01 -16.15 13.61
CA GLN A 252 -9.77 -14.89 13.41
C GLN A 252 -9.75 -14.38 11.95
N ARG A 253 -9.68 -15.30 10.96
CA ARG A 253 -9.78 -14.94 9.56
C ARG A 253 -11.25 -14.97 9.18
N ALA A 254 -11.81 -13.82 8.88
CA ALA A 254 -13.11 -13.68 8.24
C ALA A 254 -13.15 -14.59 6.99
N GLY A 255 -13.90 -15.67 7.06
CA GLY A 255 -14.03 -16.61 5.94
C GLY A 255 -14.71 -17.90 6.37
N GLY A 256 -15.82 -18.21 5.72
CA GLY A 256 -16.64 -19.39 5.99
C GLY A 256 -18.08 -19.07 6.33
N PHE A 257 -18.45 -17.79 6.41
CA PHE A 257 -19.83 -17.35 6.59
C PHE A 257 -20.54 -17.24 5.25
N PHE A 258 -21.83 -17.55 5.23
CA PHE A 258 -22.63 -17.37 4.03
C PHE A 258 -23.09 -15.91 3.91
N ASN A 259 -22.75 -15.27 2.79
CA ASN A 259 -23.22 -13.93 2.43
C ASN A 259 -23.85 -13.99 1.03
N ARG A 260 -25.12 -13.55 0.92
CA ARG A 260 -25.86 -13.60 -0.33
C ARG A 260 -25.30 -12.66 -1.42
N GLU A 261 -24.80 -11.50 -1.03
CA GLU A 261 -24.20 -10.55 -1.97
C GLU A 261 -22.87 -11.08 -2.51
N GLN A 262 -22.03 -11.67 -1.65
CA GLN A 262 -20.81 -12.35 -2.04
C GLN A 262 -21.10 -13.48 -3.02
N PHE A 263 -22.21 -14.21 -2.83
CA PHE A 263 -22.58 -15.29 -3.75
C PHE A 263 -22.97 -14.75 -5.14
N GLN A 264 -23.55 -13.56 -5.27
CA GLN A 264 -23.79 -12.93 -6.58
C GLN A 264 -22.50 -12.63 -7.33
N GLN A 265 -21.44 -12.25 -6.60
CA GLN A 265 -20.09 -12.12 -7.16
C GLN A 265 -19.54 -13.48 -7.58
N ASP A 266 -19.73 -14.50 -6.76
CA ASP A 266 -19.32 -15.89 -7.07
C ASP A 266 -19.99 -16.42 -8.35
N TYR A 267 -21.25 -16.09 -8.56
CA TYR A 267 -21.96 -16.39 -9.81
C TYR A 267 -21.25 -15.79 -11.03
N SER A 268 -20.84 -14.52 -10.92
CA SER A 268 -20.11 -13.83 -11.98
C SER A 268 -18.73 -14.45 -12.22
N PHE A 269 -18.02 -14.84 -11.16
CA PHE A 269 -16.74 -15.54 -11.27
C PHE A 269 -16.85 -16.91 -11.91
N LEU A 270 -17.84 -17.70 -11.51
CA LEU A 270 -18.10 -19.02 -12.11
C LEU A 270 -18.45 -18.89 -13.60
N ARG A 271 -19.30 -17.93 -13.96
CA ARG A 271 -19.66 -17.68 -15.36
C ARG A 271 -18.45 -17.25 -16.18
N SER A 272 -17.61 -16.39 -15.63
CA SER A 272 -16.34 -15.97 -16.26
C SER A 272 -15.40 -17.17 -16.43
N PHE A 273 -15.25 -17.98 -15.40
CA PHE A 273 -14.42 -19.19 -15.43
C PHE A 273 -14.86 -20.17 -16.54
N TYR A 274 -16.18 -20.47 -16.61
CA TYR A 274 -16.72 -21.31 -17.67
C TYR A 274 -16.50 -20.69 -19.05
N GLY A 275 -16.74 -19.37 -19.18
CA GLY A 275 -16.47 -18.62 -20.41
C GLY A 275 -15.01 -18.69 -20.84
N ASP A 276 -14.07 -18.63 -19.90
CA ASP A 276 -12.64 -18.75 -20.18
C ASP A 276 -12.23 -20.15 -20.61
N MET A 277 -13.00 -21.16 -20.24
CA MET A 277 -12.82 -22.53 -20.63
C MET A 277 -13.65 -22.92 -21.88
N GLY A 278 -14.22 -21.93 -22.58
CA GLY A 278 -14.96 -22.11 -23.83
C GLY A 278 -16.42 -22.51 -23.69
N TYR A 279 -16.94 -22.59 -22.50
CA TYR A 279 -18.37 -22.79 -22.25
C TYR A 279 -19.09 -21.45 -22.27
N LEU A 280 -19.49 -20.99 -23.46
CA LEU A 280 -19.95 -19.61 -23.68
C LEU A 280 -21.34 -19.32 -23.10
N ASN A 281 -22.16 -20.35 -22.92
CA ASN A 281 -23.56 -20.22 -22.48
C ASN A 281 -23.87 -21.09 -21.24
N PRO A 282 -23.07 -20.99 -20.15
CA PRO A 282 -23.35 -21.77 -18.96
C PRO A 282 -24.60 -21.24 -18.27
N SER A 283 -25.47 -22.12 -17.83
CA SER A 283 -26.62 -21.79 -16.99
C SER A 283 -26.31 -22.21 -15.55
N ILE A 284 -26.08 -21.26 -14.70
CA ILE A 284 -25.84 -21.46 -13.27
C ILE A 284 -27.09 -20.97 -12.55
N LYS A 285 -27.72 -21.83 -11.76
CA LYS A 285 -28.94 -21.47 -11.03
C LYS A 285 -28.59 -20.97 -9.62
N ASP A 286 -29.58 -20.33 -8.98
CA ASP A 286 -29.46 -19.95 -7.58
C ASP A 286 -29.16 -21.17 -6.69
N PRO A 287 -28.31 -20.98 -5.66
CA PRO A 287 -27.93 -22.08 -4.78
C PRO A 287 -29.12 -22.57 -3.95
N GLU A 288 -29.22 -23.86 -3.81
CA GLU A 288 -30.10 -24.48 -2.85
C GLU A 288 -29.39 -24.53 -1.49
N LEU A 289 -30.02 -23.90 -0.48
CA LEU A 289 -29.50 -23.79 0.88
C LEU A 289 -30.13 -24.83 1.77
N SER A 290 -29.34 -25.73 2.36
CA SER A 290 -29.77 -26.68 3.37
C SER A 290 -29.09 -26.37 4.69
N LEU A 291 -29.89 -26.11 5.76
CA LEU A 291 -29.37 -25.90 7.11
C LEU A 291 -29.28 -27.22 7.87
N SER A 292 -28.23 -27.36 8.69
CA SER A 292 -28.15 -28.47 9.66
C SER A 292 -29.27 -28.38 10.70
N ALA A 293 -29.59 -29.49 11.36
CA ALA A 293 -30.65 -29.53 12.40
C ALA A 293 -30.38 -28.55 13.56
N ASP A 294 -29.11 -28.28 13.88
CA ASP A 294 -28.69 -27.33 14.93
C ASP A 294 -28.55 -25.88 14.40
N ARG A 295 -28.89 -25.64 13.12
CA ARG A 295 -28.82 -24.32 12.44
C ARG A 295 -27.46 -23.63 12.45
N ARG A 296 -26.37 -24.37 12.73
CA ARG A 296 -24.99 -23.84 12.76
C ARG A 296 -24.25 -23.98 11.45
N PHE A 297 -24.68 -24.87 10.58
CA PHE A 297 -24.03 -25.15 9.31
C PHE A 297 -24.99 -25.00 8.15
N VAL A 298 -24.49 -24.41 7.05
CA VAL A 298 -25.18 -24.36 5.78
C VAL A 298 -24.43 -25.23 4.75
N TYR A 299 -25.19 -25.97 3.97
CA TYR A 299 -24.74 -26.73 2.81
C TYR A 299 -25.27 -26.02 1.56
N LEU A 300 -24.38 -25.70 0.65
CA LEU A 300 -24.69 -25.01 -0.59
C LEU A 300 -24.66 -26.01 -1.73
N THR A 301 -25.76 -26.15 -2.46
CA THR A 301 -25.80 -26.95 -3.70
C THR A 301 -26.08 -26.01 -4.87
N ILE A 302 -25.13 -25.93 -5.80
CA ILE A 302 -25.18 -25.04 -6.96
C ILE A 302 -25.46 -25.85 -8.22
N PRO A 303 -26.69 -25.79 -8.80
CA PRO A 303 -26.98 -26.48 -10.05
C PRO A 303 -26.33 -25.74 -11.23
N VAL A 304 -25.57 -26.47 -12.04
CA VAL A 304 -24.84 -25.96 -13.21
C VAL A 304 -25.20 -26.77 -14.44
N ASP A 305 -25.54 -26.08 -15.51
CA ASP A 305 -25.59 -26.64 -16.85
C ASP A 305 -24.50 -25.95 -17.68
N GLU A 306 -23.44 -26.72 -17.96
CA GLU A 306 -22.22 -26.20 -18.60
C GLU A 306 -22.44 -25.83 -20.07
N GLY A 307 -23.39 -26.51 -20.75
CA GLY A 307 -23.54 -26.41 -22.19
C GLY A 307 -22.37 -27.01 -22.97
N PRO A 308 -22.29 -26.84 -24.27
CA PRO A 308 -21.18 -27.32 -25.09
C PRO A 308 -19.95 -26.38 -25.03
N GLN A 309 -18.76 -26.94 -25.18
CA GLN A 309 -17.51 -26.22 -25.30
C GLN A 309 -17.28 -25.77 -26.75
N PHE A 310 -16.97 -24.50 -26.94
CA PHE A 310 -16.71 -23.87 -28.24
C PHE A 310 -15.20 -23.69 -28.47
N HIS A 311 -14.78 -23.79 -29.72
CA HIS A 311 -13.44 -23.51 -30.21
C HIS A 311 -13.46 -22.34 -31.20
N ILE A 312 -12.33 -21.69 -31.40
CA ILE A 312 -12.21 -20.60 -32.38
C ILE A 312 -12.17 -21.17 -33.79
N GLY A 313 -13.24 -20.95 -34.57
CA GLY A 313 -13.28 -21.30 -36.00
C GLY A 313 -12.61 -20.25 -36.88
N GLN A 314 -12.74 -19.00 -36.51
CA GLN A 314 -12.08 -17.87 -37.22
C GLN A 314 -11.93 -16.69 -36.28
N ILE A 315 -10.81 -15.96 -36.44
CA ILE A 315 -10.61 -14.69 -35.74
C ILE A 315 -9.98 -13.69 -36.75
N ARG A 316 -10.59 -12.52 -36.88
CA ARG A 316 -10.13 -11.46 -37.77
C ARG A 316 -10.30 -10.09 -37.13
N ALA A 317 -9.47 -9.14 -37.53
CA ALA A 317 -9.62 -7.74 -37.19
C ALA A 317 -9.49 -6.91 -38.47
N LYS A 318 -10.42 -5.99 -38.69
CA LYS A 318 -10.43 -5.12 -39.87
C LYS A 318 -10.83 -3.70 -39.50
N GLU A 319 -10.23 -2.73 -40.16
CA GLU A 319 -10.64 -1.33 -40.05
C GLU A 319 -11.93 -1.07 -40.86
N ALA A 320 -12.87 -0.33 -40.25
CA ALA A 320 -14.02 0.22 -40.94
C ALA A 320 -13.61 1.52 -41.65
N LEU A 321 -13.13 1.39 -42.90
CA LEU A 321 -12.64 2.54 -43.67
C LEU A 321 -13.79 3.37 -44.23
N GLN A 322 -13.67 4.69 -44.16
CA GLN A 322 -14.50 5.63 -44.90
C GLN A 322 -13.92 5.83 -46.30
N ALA A 323 -14.74 6.30 -47.24
CA ALA A 323 -14.32 6.51 -48.63
C ALA A 323 -13.13 7.48 -48.68
N GLY A 324 -11.98 7.00 -49.14
CA GLY A 324 -10.73 7.76 -49.25
C GLY A 324 -9.78 7.64 -48.07
N GLU A 325 -10.11 6.84 -47.04
CA GLU A 325 -9.19 6.55 -45.93
C GLU A 325 -8.26 5.36 -46.25
N ASN A 326 -7.01 5.46 -45.77
CA ASN A 326 -6.06 4.35 -45.81
C ASN A 326 -6.07 3.59 -44.48
N GLU A 327 -5.83 2.29 -44.54
CA GLU A 327 -5.59 1.46 -43.36
C GLU A 327 -4.36 1.96 -42.58
N LEU A 328 -4.49 2.06 -41.27
CA LEU A 328 -3.34 2.35 -40.38
C LEU A 328 -2.54 1.08 -40.12
N TYR A 329 -3.24 -0.01 -39.88
CA TYR A 329 -2.66 -1.34 -39.69
C TYR A 329 -3.33 -2.35 -40.61
N THR A 330 -2.51 -3.11 -41.35
CA THR A 330 -3.02 -4.18 -42.21
C THR A 330 -3.61 -5.32 -41.38
N GLU A 331 -4.52 -6.09 -41.94
CA GLU A 331 -5.10 -7.28 -41.30
C GLU A 331 -4.01 -8.23 -40.78
N GLN A 332 -2.90 -8.36 -41.53
CA GLN A 332 -1.76 -9.19 -41.11
C GLN A 332 -1.07 -8.63 -39.85
N MET A 333 -0.85 -7.33 -39.76
CA MET A 333 -0.23 -6.71 -38.57
C MET A 333 -1.10 -6.83 -37.33
N LEU A 334 -2.42 -6.82 -37.51
CA LEU A 334 -3.36 -7.06 -36.42
C LEU A 334 -3.41 -8.55 -36.03
N LYS A 335 -3.32 -9.43 -37.03
CA LYS A 335 -3.25 -10.87 -36.81
C LYS A 335 -1.99 -11.25 -36.03
N ASP A 336 -0.83 -10.72 -36.35
CA ASP A 336 0.43 -10.94 -35.62
C ASP A 336 0.34 -10.55 -34.13
N GLN A 337 -0.58 -9.65 -33.79
CA GLN A 337 -0.87 -9.28 -32.39
C GLN A 337 -1.88 -10.19 -31.72
N ILE A 338 -2.82 -10.75 -32.48
CA ILE A 338 -3.89 -11.64 -32.00
C ILE A 338 -3.36 -13.05 -31.78
N ASP A 339 -2.65 -13.62 -32.74
CA ASP A 339 -2.20 -15.02 -32.75
C ASP A 339 -1.44 -15.43 -31.47
N PRO A 340 -0.57 -14.61 -30.84
CA PRO A 340 0.06 -14.98 -29.57
C PRO A 340 -0.90 -15.14 -28.39
N ILE A 341 -2.12 -14.58 -28.49
CA ILE A 341 -3.13 -14.62 -27.44
C ILE A 341 -4.12 -15.75 -27.68
N LEU A 342 -4.58 -15.89 -28.92
CA LEU A 342 -5.63 -16.84 -29.30
C LEU A 342 -5.53 -17.20 -30.79
N GLU A 343 -5.39 -18.49 -31.11
CA GLU A 343 -5.30 -19.02 -32.46
C GLU A 343 -6.56 -19.78 -32.89
N VAL A 344 -6.72 -20.00 -34.19
CA VAL A 344 -7.79 -20.83 -34.73
C VAL A 344 -7.62 -22.26 -34.25
N GLY A 345 -8.70 -22.87 -33.71
CA GLY A 345 -8.69 -24.19 -33.06
C GLY A 345 -8.52 -24.17 -31.55
N ASP A 346 -8.07 -23.02 -30.96
CA ASP A 346 -8.03 -22.88 -29.53
C ASP A 346 -9.43 -22.87 -28.91
N VAL A 347 -9.49 -23.16 -27.61
CA VAL A 347 -10.72 -23.01 -26.82
C VAL A 347 -11.16 -21.54 -26.82
N ALA A 348 -12.44 -21.29 -27.06
CA ALA A 348 -13.01 -19.92 -27.13
C ALA A 348 -13.09 -19.25 -25.74
N SER A 349 -11.95 -18.75 -25.25
CA SER A 349 -11.85 -18.08 -23.96
C SER A 349 -12.36 -16.64 -24.04
N THR A 350 -13.37 -16.31 -23.22
CA THR A 350 -13.95 -14.95 -23.16
C THR A 350 -12.93 -13.90 -22.66
N GLY A 351 -12.09 -14.26 -21.69
CA GLY A 351 -11.05 -13.38 -21.17
C GLY A 351 -9.96 -13.10 -22.23
N LYS A 352 -9.55 -14.10 -23.01
CA LYS A 352 -8.60 -13.88 -24.11
C LYS A 352 -9.21 -13.02 -25.23
N ILE A 353 -10.49 -13.22 -25.55
CA ILE A 353 -11.23 -12.39 -26.51
C ILE A 353 -11.26 -10.93 -26.07
N GLN A 354 -11.53 -10.68 -24.81
CA GLN A 354 -11.48 -9.33 -24.22
C GLN A 354 -10.06 -8.74 -24.23
N THR A 355 -9.05 -9.55 -23.88
CA THR A 355 -7.64 -9.15 -23.93
C THR A 355 -7.21 -8.73 -25.34
N ILE A 356 -7.68 -9.43 -26.37
CA ILE A 356 -7.43 -9.03 -27.77
C ILE A 356 -8.05 -7.68 -28.07
N ARG A 357 -9.32 -7.46 -27.69
CA ARG A 357 -9.98 -6.17 -27.89
C ARG A 357 -9.18 -5.03 -27.24
N GLU A 358 -8.79 -5.19 -25.99
CA GLU A 358 -8.00 -4.20 -25.25
C GLU A 358 -6.62 -3.98 -25.87
N ALA A 359 -5.97 -5.04 -26.35
CA ALA A 359 -4.68 -4.93 -27.04
C ALA A 359 -4.77 -4.14 -28.35
N ILE A 360 -5.83 -4.40 -29.14
CA ILE A 360 -6.11 -3.64 -30.36
C ILE A 360 -6.41 -2.18 -30.02
N GLU A 361 -7.33 -1.91 -29.10
CA GLU A 361 -7.66 -0.55 -28.66
C GLU A 361 -6.42 0.22 -28.21
N ARG A 362 -5.59 -0.40 -27.36
CA ARG A 362 -4.33 0.19 -26.86
C ARG A 362 -3.39 0.55 -28.00
N ARG A 363 -3.22 -0.32 -29.00
CA ARG A 363 -2.34 -0.07 -30.14
C ARG A 363 -2.77 1.17 -30.92
N TYR A 364 -4.07 1.33 -31.16
CA TYR A 364 -4.60 2.52 -31.87
C TYR A 364 -4.51 3.77 -31.00
N LYS A 365 -4.82 3.67 -29.72
CA LYS A 365 -4.68 4.79 -28.77
C LYS A 365 -3.23 5.24 -28.62
N ASP A 366 -2.28 4.31 -28.66
CA ASP A 366 -0.84 4.64 -28.61
C ASP A 366 -0.34 5.30 -29.91
N SER A 367 -1.09 5.16 -30.99
CA SER A 367 -0.84 5.83 -32.28
C SER A 367 -1.58 7.18 -32.41
N GLY A 368 -2.20 7.66 -31.35
CA GLY A 368 -2.90 8.94 -31.29
C GLY A 368 -4.41 8.90 -31.55
N HIS A 369 -5.00 7.73 -31.76
CA HIS A 369 -6.45 7.58 -32.01
C HIS A 369 -7.19 7.35 -30.69
N ALA A 370 -7.31 8.42 -29.86
CA ALA A 370 -7.89 8.33 -28.50
C ALA A 370 -9.32 7.79 -28.46
N TYR A 371 -10.08 8.03 -29.51
CA TYR A 371 -11.52 7.67 -29.60
C TYR A 371 -11.76 6.41 -30.45
N VAL A 372 -10.74 5.55 -30.60
CA VAL A 372 -10.92 4.27 -31.27
C VAL A 372 -12.01 3.44 -30.60
N ASN A 373 -12.89 2.86 -31.42
CA ASN A 373 -13.92 1.93 -30.98
C ASN A 373 -13.71 0.58 -31.67
N VAL A 374 -13.50 -0.46 -30.87
CA VAL A 374 -13.30 -1.83 -31.35
C VAL A 374 -14.53 -2.67 -30.99
N ILE A 375 -15.32 -3.00 -32.00
CA ILE A 375 -16.59 -3.71 -31.86
C ILE A 375 -16.36 -5.20 -32.13
N PRO A 376 -16.46 -6.07 -31.09
CA PRO A 376 -16.36 -7.49 -31.29
C PRO A 376 -17.68 -8.06 -31.82
N ASN A 377 -17.70 -8.51 -33.06
CA ASN A 377 -18.81 -9.22 -33.67
C ASN A 377 -18.56 -10.73 -33.58
N SER A 378 -19.43 -11.45 -32.89
CA SER A 378 -19.32 -12.89 -32.73
C SER A 378 -20.48 -13.63 -33.37
N ARG A 379 -20.20 -14.77 -33.97
CA ARG A 379 -21.19 -15.73 -34.46
C ARG A 379 -20.83 -17.12 -33.98
N GLN A 380 -21.75 -17.75 -33.27
CA GLN A 380 -21.65 -19.17 -32.84
C GLN A 380 -22.20 -20.10 -33.90
N ASP A 381 -21.52 -21.20 -34.18
CA ASP A 381 -22.00 -22.32 -34.98
C ASP A 381 -22.22 -23.51 -34.04
N PRO A 382 -23.48 -23.82 -33.68
CA PRO A 382 -23.79 -24.90 -32.74
C PRO A 382 -23.54 -26.32 -33.30
N GLU A 383 -23.54 -26.47 -34.63
CA GLU A 383 -23.29 -27.77 -35.25
C GLU A 383 -21.81 -28.16 -35.23
N LYS A 384 -20.96 -27.15 -35.46
CA LYS A 384 -19.49 -27.32 -35.46
C LYS A 384 -18.86 -27.06 -34.12
N LEU A 385 -19.57 -26.47 -33.17
CA LEU A 385 -19.07 -25.96 -31.90
C LEU A 385 -17.93 -24.95 -32.09
N GLU A 386 -18.09 -24.09 -33.10
CA GLU A 386 -17.10 -23.09 -33.47
C GLU A 386 -17.62 -21.68 -33.21
N LEU A 387 -16.71 -20.81 -32.74
CA LEU A 387 -16.94 -19.35 -32.58
C LEU A 387 -16.19 -18.59 -33.68
N TYR A 388 -16.91 -17.80 -34.44
CA TYR A 388 -16.34 -16.92 -35.45
C TYR A 388 -16.31 -15.49 -34.90
N MET A 389 -15.11 -14.90 -34.79
CA MET A 389 -14.91 -13.57 -34.25
C MET A 389 -14.41 -12.59 -35.30
N THR A 390 -15.01 -11.41 -35.35
CA THR A 390 -14.55 -10.30 -36.19
C THR A 390 -14.52 -9.01 -35.37
N TYR A 391 -13.34 -8.44 -35.16
CA TYR A 391 -13.20 -7.11 -34.57
C TYR A 391 -13.30 -6.06 -35.66
N GLU A 392 -14.33 -5.24 -35.59
CA GLU A 392 -14.52 -4.09 -36.47
C GLU A 392 -13.97 -2.84 -35.77
N ILE A 393 -12.98 -2.19 -36.40
CA ILE A 393 -12.22 -1.10 -35.78
C ILE A 393 -12.60 0.23 -36.44
N GLN A 394 -13.16 1.11 -35.65
CA GLN A 394 -13.43 2.52 -36.01
C GLN A 394 -12.35 3.38 -35.35
N LYS A 395 -11.29 3.74 -36.13
CA LYS A 395 -10.10 4.38 -35.56
C LYS A 395 -10.33 5.80 -35.04
N GLY A 396 -11.26 6.55 -35.59
CA GLY A 396 -11.49 7.96 -35.26
C GLY A 396 -10.32 8.88 -35.69
N PRO A 397 -10.38 10.18 -35.37
CA PRO A 397 -9.32 11.14 -35.74
C PRO A 397 -8.06 10.97 -34.88
N LEU A 398 -6.94 11.54 -35.36
CA LEU A 398 -5.73 11.76 -34.56
C LEU A 398 -6.02 12.84 -33.51
N VAL A 399 -5.63 12.58 -32.26
CA VAL A 399 -5.92 13.45 -31.12
C VAL A 399 -4.63 13.89 -30.43
N TYR A 400 -4.53 15.20 -30.20
CA TYR A 400 -3.41 15.84 -29.51
C TYR A 400 -3.81 16.33 -28.13
N ILE A 401 -2.88 16.26 -27.19
CA ILE A 401 -3.11 16.77 -25.83
C ILE A 401 -3.14 18.30 -25.88
N GLU A 402 -4.26 18.90 -25.51
CA GLU A 402 -4.41 20.36 -25.48
C GLU A 402 -3.81 20.94 -24.21
N ARG A 403 -4.14 20.37 -23.07
CA ARG A 403 -3.63 20.77 -21.75
C ARG A 403 -3.73 19.62 -20.76
N ILE A 404 -3.01 19.78 -19.66
CA ILE A 404 -3.01 18.86 -18.52
C ILE A 404 -3.50 19.64 -17.29
N ASP A 405 -4.68 19.31 -16.80
CA ASP A 405 -5.29 19.92 -15.63
C ASP A 405 -5.03 19.04 -14.41
N ILE A 406 -4.45 19.60 -13.37
CA ILE A 406 -4.10 18.90 -12.12
C ILE A 406 -4.93 19.48 -10.99
N THR A 407 -5.65 18.65 -10.26
CA THR A 407 -6.56 19.02 -9.18
C THR A 407 -6.38 18.14 -7.94
N GLY A 408 -6.77 18.65 -6.76
CA GLY A 408 -6.66 17.92 -5.48
C GLY A 408 -5.29 18.02 -4.79
N ASN A 409 -4.34 18.77 -5.37
CA ASN A 409 -2.99 18.96 -4.83
C ASN A 409 -2.91 20.23 -3.97
N GLU A 410 -3.44 20.20 -2.75
CA GLU A 410 -3.48 21.36 -1.86
C GLU A 410 -2.10 21.71 -1.29
N LYS A 411 -1.29 20.70 -0.93
CA LYS A 411 0.05 20.84 -0.33
C LYS A 411 1.16 20.61 -1.34
N THR A 412 0.93 19.69 -2.27
CA THR A 412 1.94 19.29 -3.26
C THR A 412 1.99 20.30 -4.40
N ALA A 413 3.15 20.85 -4.68
CA ALA A 413 3.33 21.73 -5.81
C ALA A 413 3.03 20.98 -7.13
N GLU A 414 2.26 21.61 -8.03
CA GLU A 414 1.85 21.04 -9.31
C GLU A 414 3.02 20.44 -10.11
N LYS A 415 4.16 21.12 -10.11
CA LYS A 415 5.38 20.64 -10.79
C LYS A 415 5.86 19.27 -10.31
N VAL A 416 5.55 18.86 -9.08
CA VAL A 416 5.92 17.55 -8.53
C VAL A 416 5.14 16.44 -9.23
N ILE A 417 3.88 16.69 -9.58
CA ILE A 417 3.02 15.79 -10.32
C ILE A 417 3.37 15.85 -11.81
N ARG A 418 3.42 17.07 -12.37
CA ARG A 418 3.64 17.31 -13.80
C ARG A 418 4.94 16.70 -14.34
N ARG A 419 6.01 16.66 -13.55
CA ARG A 419 7.28 16.05 -13.96
C ARG A 419 7.28 14.52 -14.03
N GLU A 420 6.27 13.87 -13.44
CA GLU A 420 6.06 12.42 -13.54
C GLU A 420 5.20 12.03 -14.76
N MET A 421 4.62 13.01 -15.47
CA MET A 421 3.90 12.75 -16.71
C MET A 421 4.87 12.31 -17.83
N GLU A 422 4.45 11.31 -18.63
CA GLU A 422 5.22 10.80 -19.76
C GLU A 422 4.92 11.55 -21.07
N PHE A 423 4.04 12.53 -21.00
CA PHE A 423 3.61 13.36 -22.13
C PHE A 423 3.54 14.84 -21.73
N SER A 424 3.54 15.69 -22.74
CA SER A 424 3.42 17.15 -22.61
C SER A 424 2.27 17.66 -23.47
N GLU A 425 1.87 18.90 -23.23
CA GLU A 425 0.90 19.57 -24.08
C GLU A 425 1.44 19.64 -25.52
N GLY A 426 0.58 19.32 -26.49
CA GLY A 426 0.93 19.23 -27.91
C GLY A 426 1.37 17.85 -28.39
N ASP A 427 1.65 16.91 -27.50
CA ASP A 427 1.97 15.54 -27.88
C ASP A 427 0.74 14.79 -28.41
N LEU A 428 0.97 13.76 -29.23
CA LEU A 428 -0.06 12.79 -29.57
C LEU A 428 -0.47 11.99 -28.34
N TYR A 429 -1.76 11.72 -28.24
CA TYR A 429 -2.31 10.88 -27.18
C TYR A 429 -1.71 9.46 -27.23
N SER A 430 -1.46 8.89 -26.08
CA SER A 430 -1.07 7.49 -25.89
C SER A 430 -1.61 6.96 -24.58
N GLU A 431 -2.34 5.83 -24.63
CA GLU A 431 -2.90 5.18 -23.45
C GLU A 431 -1.79 4.64 -22.54
N THR A 432 -0.76 4.02 -23.13
CA THR A 432 0.39 3.50 -22.36
C THR A 432 1.10 4.60 -21.60
N LYS A 433 1.28 5.78 -22.20
CA LYS A 433 1.88 6.93 -21.50
C LYS A 433 0.95 7.47 -20.39
N LYS A 434 -0.38 7.44 -20.60
CA LYS A 434 -1.35 7.85 -19.59
C LYS A 434 -1.29 6.94 -18.36
N GLU A 435 -1.41 5.62 -18.57
CA GLU A 435 -1.30 4.63 -17.49
C GLU A 435 0.08 4.69 -16.81
N GLY A 436 1.15 4.86 -17.59
CA GLY A 436 2.50 5.04 -17.06
C GLY A 436 2.63 6.28 -16.19
N SER A 437 2.01 7.38 -16.58
CA SER A 437 1.96 8.62 -15.81
C SER A 437 1.20 8.45 -14.50
N GLU A 438 0.02 7.85 -14.53
CA GLU A 438 -0.78 7.53 -13.35
C GLU A 438 0.01 6.68 -12.36
N TYR A 439 0.63 5.60 -12.84
CA TYR A 439 1.46 4.73 -12.02
C TYR A 439 2.66 5.46 -11.40
N ARG A 440 3.34 6.35 -12.15
CA ARG A 440 4.46 7.15 -11.64
C ARG A 440 4.03 8.11 -10.53
N VAL A 441 2.91 8.79 -10.72
CA VAL A 441 2.36 9.72 -9.71
C VAL A 441 1.94 8.95 -8.45
N LEU A 442 1.24 7.83 -8.60
CA LEU A 442 0.85 6.97 -7.46
C LEU A 442 2.08 6.44 -6.72
N ARG A 443 3.13 6.06 -7.47
CA ARG A 443 4.39 5.55 -6.91
C ARG A 443 5.17 6.58 -6.09
N LEU A 444 4.87 7.85 -6.20
CA LEU A 444 5.45 8.87 -5.30
C LEU A 444 5.10 8.61 -3.83
N GLY A 445 3.97 7.95 -3.56
CA GLY A 445 3.51 7.65 -2.20
C GLY A 445 2.94 8.87 -1.45
N TYR A 446 2.65 9.96 -2.17
CA TYR A 446 2.09 11.19 -1.60
C TYR A 446 0.56 11.23 -1.66
N PHE A 447 -0.02 10.34 -2.46
CA PHE A 447 -1.42 10.28 -2.79
C PHE A 447 -2.00 8.92 -2.43
N SER A 448 -3.18 8.91 -1.83
CA SER A 448 -3.96 7.69 -1.57
C SER A 448 -4.67 7.21 -2.83
N GLN A 449 -5.05 8.15 -3.70
CA GLN A 449 -5.70 7.89 -4.97
C GLN A 449 -5.18 8.84 -6.03
N VAL A 450 -4.98 8.32 -7.22
CA VAL A 450 -4.64 9.08 -8.43
C VAL A 450 -5.57 8.59 -9.53
N ASN A 451 -6.25 9.49 -10.21
CA ASN A 451 -7.12 9.19 -11.33
C ASN A 451 -6.72 10.06 -12.52
N VAL A 452 -6.24 9.43 -13.59
CA VAL A 452 -5.91 10.14 -14.83
C VAL A 452 -6.98 9.86 -15.86
N SER A 453 -7.90 10.79 -16.00
CA SER A 453 -9.01 10.74 -16.93
C SER A 453 -8.81 11.67 -18.12
N THR A 454 -9.64 11.50 -19.12
CA THR A 454 -9.60 12.32 -20.34
C THR A 454 -10.96 12.97 -20.59
N SER A 455 -10.94 14.23 -21.02
CA SER A 455 -12.13 14.95 -21.46
C SER A 455 -11.91 15.59 -22.84
N ARG A 456 -13.01 15.87 -23.57
CA ARG A 456 -12.90 16.49 -24.89
C ARG A 456 -12.30 17.89 -24.78
N GLY A 457 -11.40 18.22 -25.70
CA GLY A 457 -10.80 19.54 -25.81
C GLY A 457 -11.66 20.52 -26.62
N SER A 458 -11.06 21.64 -27.02
CA SER A 458 -11.70 22.69 -27.79
C SER A 458 -12.07 22.32 -29.24
N ALA A 459 -11.53 21.20 -29.74
CA ALA A 459 -11.78 20.66 -31.07
C ALA A 459 -11.80 19.12 -31.04
N ASP A 460 -12.37 18.47 -32.04
CA ASP A 460 -12.52 17.02 -32.13
C ASP A 460 -11.17 16.27 -32.17
N ASN A 461 -10.10 16.93 -32.56
CA ASN A 461 -8.73 16.41 -32.57
C ASN A 461 -7.92 16.83 -31.33
N LYS A 462 -8.58 17.31 -30.28
CA LYS A 462 -7.95 17.74 -29.03
C LYS A 462 -8.56 17.06 -27.82
N ILE A 463 -7.70 16.77 -26.85
CA ILE A 463 -8.07 16.11 -25.60
C ILE A 463 -7.43 16.82 -24.41
N VAL A 464 -8.16 16.94 -23.33
CA VAL A 464 -7.65 17.44 -22.05
C VAL A 464 -7.39 16.24 -21.15
N ILE A 465 -6.22 16.20 -20.54
CA ILE A 465 -5.88 15.20 -19.53
C ILE A 465 -6.19 15.79 -18.15
N ASN A 466 -7.10 15.15 -17.41
CA ASN A 466 -7.44 15.55 -16.04
C ASN A 466 -6.72 14.60 -15.09
N VAL A 467 -5.88 15.13 -14.23
CA VAL A 467 -5.15 14.41 -13.19
C VAL A 467 -5.73 14.83 -11.85
N GLU A 468 -6.55 13.97 -11.28
CA GLU A 468 -7.16 14.19 -9.98
C GLU A 468 -6.42 13.36 -8.94
N VAL A 469 -5.96 14.01 -7.87
CA VAL A 469 -5.22 13.36 -6.80
C VAL A 469 -5.86 13.58 -5.45
N VAL A 470 -5.77 12.59 -4.58
CA VAL A 470 -6.18 12.70 -3.17
C VAL A 470 -4.93 12.57 -2.31
N GLU A 471 -4.54 13.67 -1.66
CA GLU A 471 -3.33 13.69 -0.83
C GLU A 471 -3.50 12.85 0.43
N GLN A 472 -2.42 12.18 0.85
CA GLN A 472 -2.36 11.45 2.11
C GLN A 472 -1.27 12.00 3.04
N LEU A 473 -1.33 11.61 4.31
CA LEU A 473 -0.28 11.93 5.25
C LEU A 473 1.02 11.23 4.86
N THR A 474 2.09 12.00 4.66
CA THR A 474 3.41 11.50 4.23
C THR A 474 4.41 11.42 5.37
N GLY A 475 4.01 11.83 6.57
CA GLY A 475 4.80 11.69 7.78
C GLY A 475 4.71 10.26 8.32
N THR A 476 5.85 9.60 8.55
CA THR A 476 5.91 8.28 9.16
C THR A 476 6.79 8.31 10.41
N PHE A 477 6.31 7.69 11.47
CA PHE A 477 7.06 7.45 12.69
C PHE A 477 7.15 5.93 12.91
N GLN A 478 8.38 5.42 13.04
CA GLN A 478 8.64 4.01 13.24
C GLN A 478 9.56 3.83 14.44
N VAL A 479 9.19 2.95 15.34
CA VAL A 479 10.05 2.46 16.43
C VAL A 479 10.13 0.95 16.28
N GLY A 480 11.37 0.45 16.20
CA GLY A 480 11.67 -0.95 16.12
C GLY A 480 12.57 -1.37 17.27
N ALA A 481 12.28 -2.51 17.85
CA ALA A 481 13.19 -3.19 18.76
C ALA A 481 13.50 -4.56 18.18
N GLY A 482 14.77 -4.95 18.20
CA GLY A 482 15.23 -6.23 17.70
C GLY A 482 16.22 -6.86 18.64
N PHE A 483 16.52 -8.12 18.38
CA PHE A 483 17.57 -8.86 19.07
C PHE A 483 18.37 -9.67 18.05
N SER A 484 19.66 -9.70 18.21
CA SER A 484 20.52 -10.61 17.45
C SER A 484 21.60 -11.21 18.36
N THR A 485 22.09 -12.38 17.98
CA THR A 485 23.21 -13.02 18.71
C THR A 485 24.49 -12.21 18.66
N ILE A 486 24.59 -11.27 17.72
CA ILE A 486 25.77 -10.45 17.47
C ILE A 486 25.67 -9.09 18.14
N GLU A 487 24.57 -8.36 17.89
CA GLU A 487 24.38 -6.99 18.39
C GLU A 487 23.58 -6.93 19.68
N ASN A 488 23.14 -8.07 20.24
CA ASN A 488 22.20 -8.15 21.35
C ASN A 488 20.91 -7.37 21.07
N PHE A 489 20.52 -6.47 21.95
CA PHE A 489 19.36 -5.61 21.71
C PHE A 489 19.71 -4.49 20.74
N VAL A 490 18.84 -4.32 19.73
CA VAL A 490 18.87 -3.22 18.77
C VAL A 490 17.60 -2.42 18.95
N LEU A 491 17.75 -1.14 19.26
CA LEU A 491 16.64 -0.18 19.28
C LEU A 491 16.84 0.78 18.11
N GLN A 492 15.80 0.94 17.28
CA GLN A 492 15.82 1.86 16.17
C GLN A 492 14.57 2.75 16.21
N GLY A 493 14.78 4.04 16.09
CA GLY A 493 13.73 5.04 15.85
C GLY A 493 13.94 5.71 14.51
N GLN A 494 12.87 5.92 13.77
CA GLN A 494 12.90 6.62 12.50
C GLN A 494 11.70 7.56 12.39
N VAL A 495 11.96 8.79 12.01
CA VAL A 495 10.96 9.77 11.60
C VAL A 495 11.26 10.13 10.15
N SER A 496 10.31 9.95 9.26
CA SER A 496 10.42 10.36 7.87
C SER A 496 9.25 11.27 7.51
N TYR A 497 9.52 12.29 6.76
CA TYR A 497 8.53 13.18 6.18
C TYR A 497 8.80 13.28 4.68
N ASP A 498 8.01 12.54 3.91
CA ASP A 498 8.07 12.58 2.46
C ASP A 498 7.29 13.78 1.93
N ASN A 499 7.64 14.26 0.75
CA ASN A 499 7.07 15.47 0.17
C ASN A 499 7.22 16.72 1.07
N PHE A 500 8.40 16.89 1.67
CA PHE A 500 8.69 18.02 2.56
C PHE A 500 8.44 19.37 1.89
N LEU A 501 7.59 20.19 2.51
CA LEU A 501 7.12 21.47 1.99
C LEU A 501 6.47 21.38 0.59
N GLY A 502 5.86 20.25 0.23
CA GLY A 502 5.21 20.06 -1.05
C GLY A 502 6.14 19.99 -2.26
N ARG A 503 7.46 19.87 -2.06
CA ARG A 503 8.47 19.93 -3.13
C ARG A 503 8.95 18.57 -3.64
N GLY A 504 8.37 17.48 -3.13
CA GLY A 504 8.77 16.11 -3.48
C GLY A 504 10.16 15.75 -2.92
N ALA A 505 10.54 16.36 -1.80
CA ALA A 505 11.76 16.03 -1.08
C ALA A 505 11.43 15.24 0.20
N THR A 506 12.34 14.37 0.64
CA THR A 506 12.22 13.58 1.87
C THR A 506 13.20 14.11 2.92
N VAL A 507 12.70 14.34 4.13
CA VAL A 507 13.53 14.57 5.32
C VAL A 507 13.36 13.38 6.24
N GLN A 508 14.48 12.81 6.68
CA GLN A 508 14.47 11.62 7.53
C GLN A 508 15.47 11.76 8.67
N VAL A 509 15.04 11.37 9.85
CA VAL A 509 15.90 11.23 11.03
C VAL A 509 15.89 9.77 11.45
N VAL A 510 17.07 9.17 11.58
CA VAL A 510 17.25 7.79 12.05
C VAL A 510 18.14 7.81 13.28
N ALA A 511 17.70 7.14 14.33
CA ALA A 511 18.50 6.85 15.51
C ALA A 511 18.53 5.34 15.74
N GLN A 512 19.72 4.76 15.86
CA GLN A 512 19.94 3.33 16.12
C GLN A 512 20.91 3.14 17.27
N LEU A 513 20.57 2.26 18.19
CA LEU A 513 21.38 1.89 19.35
C LEU A 513 21.48 0.38 19.44
N SER A 514 22.70 -0.12 19.49
CA SER A 514 23.00 -1.54 19.79
C SER A 514 24.29 -1.67 20.60
N SER A 515 24.66 -2.88 20.97
CA SER A 515 25.94 -3.12 21.66
C SER A 515 27.15 -2.79 20.79
N LEU A 516 27.06 -2.92 19.47
CA LEU A 516 28.17 -2.70 18.53
C LEU A 516 28.08 -1.39 17.77
N ARG A 517 26.90 -0.73 17.77
CA ARG A 517 26.65 0.43 16.93
C ARG A 517 25.74 1.44 17.60
N ARG A 518 26.14 2.71 17.47
CA ARG A 518 25.26 3.87 17.72
C ARG A 518 25.27 4.72 16.48
N LEU A 519 24.11 5.08 15.97
CA LEU A 519 23.95 5.91 14.78
C LEU A 519 22.87 6.94 15.03
N PHE A 520 23.20 8.19 14.75
CA PHE A 520 22.24 9.25 14.53
C PHE A 520 22.46 9.82 13.14
N ASN A 521 21.44 9.87 12.31
CA ASN A 521 21.52 10.35 10.93
C ASN A 521 20.31 11.22 10.59
N LEU A 522 20.58 12.45 10.14
CA LEU A 522 19.60 13.35 9.53
C LEU A 522 19.89 13.42 8.05
N SER A 523 18.92 13.15 7.21
CA SER A 523 19.04 13.17 5.75
C SER A 523 17.96 14.01 5.09
N TYR A 524 18.36 14.70 4.04
CA TYR A 524 17.50 15.38 3.09
C TYR A 524 17.77 14.82 1.70
N PHE A 525 16.75 14.34 1.04
CA PHE A 525 16.84 13.74 -0.30
C PHE A 525 15.82 14.37 -1.23
N THR A 526 16.22 14.67 -2.47
CA THR A 526 15.31 15.05 -3.55
C THR A 526 15.77 14.44 -4.87
N ARG A 527 14.79 14.00 -5.68
CA ARG A 527 15.05 13.42 -7.01
C ARG A 527 15.30 14.48 -8.08
N TYR A 528 14.80 15.69 -7.87
CA TYR A 528 14.84 16.77 -8.86
C TYR A 528 15.43 18.03 -8.20
N PHE A 529 16.74 18.01 -8.00
CA PHE A 529 17.44 19.14 -7.39
C PHE A 529 17.42 20.35 -8.33
N LEU A 530 16.91 21.47 -7.84
CA LEU A 530 16.72 22.71 -8.61
C LEU A 530 15.91 22.48 -9.91
N ASP A 531 14.88 21.66 -9.83
CA ASP A 531 13.99 21.28 -10.95
C ASP A 531 14.72 20.62 -12.13
N SER A 532 15.89 20.06 -11.90
CA SER A 532 16.70 19.32 -12.87
C SER A 532 16.59 17.80 -12.65
N ARG A 533 17.16 17.00 -13.55
CA ARG A 533 17.22 15.53 -13.41
C ARG A 533 18.26 15.06 -12.38
N TRP A 534 18.90 15.95 -11.63
CA TRP A 534 19.87 15.60 -10.63
C TRP A 534 19.20 15.16 -9.33
N ASN A 535 19.53 14.00 -8.85
CA ASN A 535 19.23 13.60 -7.47
C ASN A 535 20.20 14.31 -6.52
N PHE A 536 19.72 14.73 -5.37
CA PHE A 536 20.54 15.34 -4.34
C PHE A 536 20.27 14.71 -2.99
N LEU A 537 21.34 14.35 -2.29
CA LEU A 537 21.31 13.79 -0.95
C LEU A 537 22.28 14.59 -0.06
N PHE A 538 21.77 15.07 1.06
CA PHE A 538 22.55 15.69 2.13
C PHE A 538 22.31 14.93 3.42
N ASN A 539 23.38 14.47 4.08
CA ASN A 539 23.31 13.77 5.34
C ASN A 539 24.21 14.42 6.36
N VAL A 540 23.71 14.56 7.60
CA VAL A 540 24.53 14.83 8.78
C VAL A 540 24.45 13.63 9.69
N PHE A 541 25.58 13.13 10.13
CA PHE A 541 25.62 11.90 10.93
C PHE A 541 26.57 12.00 12.10
N ASN A 542 26.23 11.25 13.16
CA ASN A 542 27.12 10.88 14.24
C ASN A 542 27.02 9.36 14.38
N SER A 543 28.13 8.67 14.22
CA SER A 543 28.18 7.22 14.29
C SER A 543 29.31 6.73 15.18
N GLN A 544 29.04 5.67 15.94
CA GLN A 544 30.02 4.95 16.73
C GLN A 544 29.90 3.48 16.37
N ASN A 545 31.02 2.87 15.95
CA ASN A 545 31.11 1.45 15.65
C ASN A 545 32.19 0.82 16.53
N ILE A 546 31.82 -0.30 17.15
CA ILE A 546 32.73 -1.07 18.00
C ILE A 546 33.27 -2.25 17.18
N PHE A 547 34.60 -2.36 17.11
CA PHE A 547 35.33 -3.46 16.53
C PHE A 547 35.96 -4.28 17.64
N PRO A 548 36.44 -5.51 17.39
CA PRO A 548 37.07 -6.31 18.45
C PRO A 548 38.23 -5.62 19.12
N SER A 549 39.00 -4.84 18.36
CA SER A 549 40.25 -4.24 18.79
C SER A 549 40.23 -2.73 18.95
N PHE A 550 39.18 -2.05 18.48
CA PHE A 550 39.05 -0.60 18.59
C PHE A 550 37.59 -0.15 18.47
N GLN A 551 37.33 1.07 18.83
CA GLN A 551 36.08 1.76 18.62
C GLN A 551 36.31 2.96 17.72
N ARG A 552 35.50 3.10 16.68
CA ARG A 552 35.50 4.25 15.78
C ARG A 552 34.27 5.11 16.04
N ARG A 553 34.48 6.38 16.37
CA ARG A 553 33.45 7.40 16.40
C ARG A 553 33.69 8.36 15.26
N SER A 554 32.68 8.66 14.49
CA SER A 554 32.75 9.69 13.43
C SER A 554 31.56 10.62 13.45
N THR A 555 31.81 11.91 13.29
CA THR A 555 30.81 12.95 13.15
C THR A 555 31.09 13.72 11.88
N GLY A 556 30.10 13.90 11.05
CA GLY A 556 30.33 14.56 9.77
C GLY A 556 29.09 14.80 8.96
N PHE A 557 29.34 15.26 7.74
CA PHE A 557 28.30 15.39 6.73
C PHE A 557 28.74 14.82 5.39
N ARG A 558 27.75 14.42 4.61
CA ARG A 558 27.92 13.91 3.25
C ARG A 558 26.96 14.59 2.31
N VAL A 559 27.47 15.03 1.17
CA VAL A 559 26.68 15.56 0.06
C VAL A 559 26.88 14.66 -1.14
N SER A 560 25.80 14.36 -1.86
CA SER A 560 25.89 13.52 -3.06
C SER A 560 24.90 14.00 -4.11
N TRP A 561 25.36 14.09 -5.36
CA TRP A 561 24.59 14.38 -6.56
C TRP A 561 24.57 13.15 -7.44
N GLY A 562 23.39 12.73 -7.89
CA GLY A 562 23.21 11.61 -8.80
C GLY A 562 22.57 12.05 -10.11
N TYR A 563 23.06 11.59 -11.21
CA TYR A 563 22.49 11.80 -12.54
C TYR A 563 22.11 10.48 -13.19
N PRO A 564 20.84 10.24 -13.52
CA PRO A 564 20.42 9.05 -14.25
C PRO A 564 20.86 9.17 -15.70
N ILE A 565 21.88 8.39 -16.09
CA ILE A 565 22.39 8.33 -17.47
C ILE A 565 21.42 7.54 -18.36
N LEU A 566 20.94 6.39 -17.84
CA LEU A 566 19.92 5.53 -18.44
C LEU A 566 18.86 5.24 -17.39
N ARG A 567 17.78 4.58 -17.78
CA ARG A 567 16.68 4.20 -16.88
C ARG A 567 17.16 3.52 -15.60
N ASP A 568 18.12 2.60 -15.75
CA ASP A 568 18.60 1.75 -14.65
C ASP A 568 20.05 2.06 -14.25
N LEU A 569 20.71 3.03 -14.91
CA LEU A 569 22.10 3.41 -14.67
C LEU A 569 22.23 4.84 -14.17
N THR A 570 22.73 4.99 -12.95
CA THR A 570 22.91 6.30 -12.30
C THR A 570 24.36 6.51 -11.91
N LEU A 571 24.89 7.68 -12.23
CA LEU A 571 26.22 8.15 -11.80
C LEU A 571 26.04 9.13 -10.65
N PHE A 572 26.78 8.90 -9.59
CA PHE A 572 26.81 9.76 -8.39
C PHE A 572 28.19 10.36 -8.19
N PHE A 573 28.20 11.62 -7.83
CA PHE A 573 29.37 12.32 -7.30
C PHE A 573 29.05 12.81 -5.89
N GLY A 574 30.03 12.83 -5.02
CA GLY A 574 29.77 13.25 -3.65
C GLY A 574 31.03 13.76 -2.96
N TYR A 575 30.78 14.43 -1.86
CA TYR A 575 31.79 14.89 -0.92
C TYR A 575 31.44 14.42 0.48
N ASN A 576 32.41 13.88 1.18
CA ASN A 576 32.31 13.41 2.56
C ASN A 576 33.32 14.16 3.42
N LEU A 577 32.85 14.79 4.49
CA LEU A 577 33.68 15.38 5.52
C LEU A 577 33.30 14.77 6.86
N GLU A 578 34.25 14.12 7.52
CA GLU A 578 34.04 13.55 8.84
C GLU A 578 35.24 13.74 9.73
N ASP A 579 34.98 13.99 10.99
CA ASP A 579 35.95 13.94 12.07
C ASP A 579 35.90 12.54 12.67
N VAL A 580 37.03 11.84 12.65
CA VAL A 580 37.16 10.45 13.10
C VAL A 580 38.01 10.39 14.37
N ASN A 581 37.44 9.84 15.42
CA ASN A 581 38.08 9.56 16.68
C ASN A 581 38.14 8.05 16.91
N VAL A 582 39.32 7.52 17.21
CA VAL A 582 39.55 6.12 17.44
C VAL A 582 40.06 5.88 18.86
N SER A 583 39.37 5.04 19.59
CA SER A 583 39.80 4.61 20.92
C SER A 583 40.08 3.12 20.93
N PHE A 584 41.17 2.73 21.64
CA PHE A 584 41.63 1.37 21.70
C PHE A 584 41.23 0.72 23.02
N GLY A 585 40.95 -0.56 22.97
CA GLY A 585 40.56 -1.39 24.11
C GLY A 585 40.12 -2.75 23.60
N SER A 586 40.30 -3.77 24.42
CA SER A 586 39.66 -5.05 24.22
C SER A 586 38.19 -4.87 24.59
N PHE A 587 37.36 -4.71 23.57
CA PHE A 587 35.90 -4.66 23.75
C PHE A 587 35.40 -6.10 23.82
N GLY A 588 35.38 -6.60 25.01
CA GLY A 588 35.04 -7.91 25.48
C GLY A 588 34.28 -8.89 24.65
N SER A 589 34.71 -10.12 24.72
CA SER A 589 34.05 -11.32 24.24
C SER A 589 32.55 -11.32 24.47
N ILE A 590 31.79 -11.73 23.47
CA ILE A 590 30.34 -11.96 23.45
C ILE A 590 29.96 -12.90 24.61
N GLY A 591 29.19 -12.40 25.57
CA GLY A 591 28.65 -13.22 26.68
C GLY A 591 28.75 -12.63 28.07
N GLY A 592 29.41 -11.50 28.27
CA GLY A 592 29.52 -10.85 29.57
C GLY A 592 29.00 -9.41 29.53
N VAL A 593 28.23 -9.05 30.55
CA VAL A 593 27.85 -7.69 30.91
C VAL A 593 29.10 -6.80 30.78
N PHE A 594 28.94 -5.62 30.19
CA PHE A 594 29.96 -4.60 30.01
C PHE A 594 30.87 -4.45 31.21
N SER A 595 32.00 -5.13 31.21
CA SER A 595 33.13 -4.78 32.06
C SER A 595 34.00 -3.84 31.21
N PRO A 596 34.37 -2.66 31.70
CA PRO A 596 35.38 -1.85 31.05
C PRO A 596 36.65 -2.71 30.98
N GLY A 597 36.95 -3.17 29.75
CA GLY A 597 38.04 -4.08 29.51
C GLY A 597 39.34 -3.50 30.01
N SER A 598 40.21 -4.32 30.53
CA SER A 598 41.61 -4.00 30.81
C SER A 598 42.20 -3.36 29.54
N LEU A 599 42.76 -2.21 29.67
CA LEU A 599 43.49 -1.50 28.62
C LEU A 599 44.59 -2.47 28.10
N VAL A 600 44.43 -2.98 26.91
CA VAL A 600 45.49 -3.66 26.19
C VAL A 600 46.52 -2.58 25.87
N THR A 601 47.67 -2.66 26.50
CA THR A 601 48.79 -1.75 26.20
C THR A 601 49.31 -2.09 24.81
N VAL A 602 48.80 -1.43 23.80
CA VAL A 602 49.33 -1.52 22.43
C VAL A 602 50.77 -1.00 22.49
N PRO A 603 51.77 -1.74 22.02
CA PRO A 603 53.15 -1.27 22.06
C PRO A 603 53.24 0.12 21.42
N GLN A 604 53.98 1.01 22.07
CA GLN A 604 54.14 2.41 21.69
C GLN A 604 54.62 2.58 20.23
N GLN A 605 55.30 1.58 19.68
CA GLN A 605 55.75 1.49 18.28
C GLN A 605 54.57 1.38 17.28
N PHE A 606 53.45 0.81 17.67
CA PHE A 606 52.18 0.81 16.85
C PHE A 606 51.49 2.16 16.88
N LEU A 607 51.56 2.87 18.01
CA LEU A 607 50.98 4.20 18.18
C LEU A 607 51.68 5.28 17.33
N ILE A 608 53.00 5.08 17.07
CA ILE A 608 53.83 6.02 16.32
C ILE A 608 53.56 5.94 14.80
N SER A 609 53.05 4.86 14.31
CA SER A 609 52.85 4.66 12.87
C SER A 609 51.46 5.01 12.39
N ASN A 610 50.83 6.12 12.74
CA ASN A 610 49.57 6.67 12.18
C ASN A 610 48.42 5.65 11.89
N LEU A 611 48.62 4.36 12.25
CA LEU A 611 47.56 3.35 12.13
C LEU A 611 46.34 3.74 12.94
N PHE A 612 46.55 4.65 13.89
CA PHE A 612 45.62 5.00 14.94
C PHE A 612 45.43 6.52 15.07
N SER A 613 45.78 7.28 14.04
CA SER A 613 45.60 8.74 14.12
C SER A 613 44.15 9.12 13.97
N ASP A 614 43.60 9.75 14.99
CA ASP A 614 42.38 10.55 14.88
C ASP A 614 42.58 11.62 13.82
N GLY A 615 41.53 12.06 13.20
CA GLY A 615 41.60 13.17 12.32
C GLY A 615 40.47 13.33 11.31
N ILE A 616 40.59 14.46 10.61
CA ILE A 616 39.60 14.82 9.60
C ILE A 616 39.83 13.97 8.34
N THR A 617 38.77 13.32 7.91
CA THR A 617 38.68 12.69 6.59
C THR A 617 37.84 13.55 5.68
N SER A 618 38.46 14.09 4.62
CA SER A 618 37.81 14.88 3.59
C SER A 618 38.03 14.18 2.25
N ALA A 619 36.93 13.64 1.68
CA ALA A 619 37.00 12.75 0.52
C ALA A 619 35.99 13.12 -0.56
N LEU A 620 36.42 13.05 -1.81
CA LEU A 620 35.54 13.02 -2.97
C LEU A 620 35.12 11.58 -3.26
N THR A 621 33.85 11.39 -3.62
CA THR A 621 33.32 10.07 -3.99
C THR A 621 32.71 10.10 -5.38
N ALA A 622 32.98 9.03 -6.15
CA ALA A 622 32.31 8.77 -7.41
C ALA A 622 31.71 7.35 -7.35
N ARG A 623 30.47 7.19 -7.82
CA ARG A 623 29.78 5.90 -7.78
C ARG A 623 28.94 5.72 -9.04
N LEU A 624 29.15 4.63 -9.73
CA LEU A 624 28.32 4.17 -10.83
C LEU A 624 27.46 3.02 -10.33
N GLN A 625 26.14 3.15 -10.50
CA GLN A 625 25.17 2.16 -10.01
C GLN A 625 24.22 1.76 -11.14
N TYR A 626 24.13 0.45 -11.36
CA TYR A 626 23.17 -0.19 -12.27
C TYR A 626 22.25 -1.10 -11.46
N ASP A 627 20.92 -0.89 -11.53
CA ASP A 627 19.93 -1.59 -10.70
C ASP A 627 18.67 -1.94 -11.51
N THR A 628 18.49 -3.22 -11.78
CA THR A 628 17.32 -3.77 -12.48
C THR A 628 16.51 -4.74 -11.63
N ARG A 629 16.68 -4.70 -10.30
CA ARG A 629 15.96 -5.60 -9.39
C ARG A 629 14.46 -5.35 -9.45
N ASP A 630 13.67 -6.43 -9.43
CA ASP A 630 12.21 -6.42 -9.37
C ASP A 630 11.68 -5.85 -8.04
N ASN A 631 12.42 -6.06 -6.95
CA ASN A 631 12.09 -5.52 -5.62
C ASN A 631 13.36 -5.10 -4.90
N PHE A 632 13.35 -3.92 -4.31
CA PHE A 632 14.51 -3.38 -3.60
C PHE A 632 14.88 -4.17 -2.34
N LEU A 633 13.87 -4.55 -1.54
CA LEU A 633 14.08 -5.22 -0.24
C LEU A 633 14.20 -6.75 -0.37
N PHE A 634 13.42 -7.36 -1.25
CA PHE A 634 13.32 -8.80 -1.40
C PHE A 634 13.41 -9.22 -2.87
N PRO A 635 14.54 -8.97 -3.52
CA PRO A 635 14.68 -9.23 -4.94
C PRO A 635 14.58 -10.72 -5.25
N THR A 636 13.86 -11.01 -6.33
CA THR A 636 13.73 -12.37 -6.87
C THR A 636 14.28 -12.48 -8.29
N SER A 637 14.42 -11.35 -9.00
CA SER A 637 15.00 -11.30 -10.34
C SER A 637 15.72 -9.98 -10.58
N GLY A 638 16.60 -9.96 -11.58
CA GLY A 638 17.38 -8.80 -11.97
C GLY A 638 18.79 -8.78 -11.37
N GLN A 639 19.44 -7.63 -11.44
CA GLN A 639 20.83 -7.48 -11.00
C GLN A 639 21.07 -6.09 -10.43
N PHE A 640 22.11 -6.02 -9.58
CA PHE A 640 22.58 -4.78 -8.99
C PHE A 640 24.11 -4.74 -9.07
N HIS A 641 24.67 -3.71 -9.68
CA HIS A 641 26.11 -3.50 -9.77
C HIS A 641 26.45 -2.09 -9.30
N GLN A 642 27.42 -2.00 -8.41
CA GLN A 642 27.92 -0.73 -7.91
C GLN A 642 29.44 -0.71 -7.93
N LEU A 643 30.00 0.23 -8.65
CA LEU A 643 31.41 0.57 -8.61
C LEU A 643 31.55 1.92 -7.91
N ARG A 644 32.34 1.98 -6.85
CA ARG A 644 32.58 3.20 -6.06
C ARG A 644 34.05 3.47 -5.93
N GLY A 645 34.46 4.71 -6.21
CA GLY A 645 35.74 5.28 -5.85
C GLY A 645 35.60 6.34 -4.76
N GLU A 646 36.51 6.38 -3.81
CA GLU A 646 36.58 7.38 -2.75
C GLU A 646 38.04 7.85 -2.61
N PHE A 647 38.24 9.16 -2.67
CA PHE A 647 39.54 9.80 -2.77
C PHE A 647 39.71 10.83 -1.66
N ALA A 648 40.40 10.44 -0.60
CA ALA A 648 40.73 11.30 0.53
C ALA A 648 42.16 11.85 0.36
N SER A 649 42.27 13.16 0.15
CA SER A 649 43.53 13.81 -0.23
C SER A 649 43.82 15.04 0.59
N LYS A 650 45.12 15.33 0.76
CA LYS A 650 45.59 16.59 1.36
C LYS A 650 45.03 17.84 0.67
N TYR A 651 44.79 17.76 -0.62
CA TYR A 651 44.28 18.89 -1.41
C TYR A 651 42.85 19.31 -1.00
N PHE A 652 42.15 18.41 -0.35
CA PHE A 652 40.80 18.69 0.22
C PHE A 652 40.84 18.88 1.74
N GLY A 653 42.03 18.99 2.33
CA GLY A 653 42.22 19.15 3.78
C GLY A 653 42.10 17.84 4.58
N SER A 654 42.18 16.68 3.92
CA SER A 654 42.17 15.40 4.61
C SER A 654 43.46 15.13 5.34
N GLN A 655 43.36 14.78 6.62
CA GLN A 655 44.48 14.27 7.43
C GLN A 655 44.65 12.78 7.12
N ASN A 656 43.54 12.02 7.04
CA ASN A 656 43.56 10.64 6.61
C ASN A 656 43.58 10.57 5.08
N ARG A 657 44.63 10.05 4.47
CA ARG A 657 44.81 10.06 3.02
C ARG A 657 44.77 8.66 2.46
N PHE A 658 43.74 8.36 1.66
CA PHE A 658 43.59 7.06 1.01
C PHE A 658 42.75 7.16 -0.25
N ASN A 659 42.94 6.16 -1.11
CA ASN A 659 42.07 5.90 -2.26
C ASN A 659 41.42 4.54 -2.03
N ARG A 660 40.08 4.49 -2.07
CA ARG A 660 39.29 3.28 -1.91
C ARG A 660 38.49 2.99 -3.17
N TYR A 661 38.53 1.75 -3.58
CA TYR A 661 37.74 1.24 -4.70
C TYR A 661 36.92 0.07 -4.21
N THR A 662 35.61 0.07 -4.50
CA THR A 662 34.72 -1.01 -4.12
C THR A 662 33.84 -1.41 -5.28
N LEU A 663 33.73 -2.72 -5.52
CA LEU A 663 32.77 -3.35 -6.42
C LEU A 663 31.82 -4.21 -5.60
N ASP A 664 30.51 -4.00 -5.77
CA ASP A 664 29.45 -4.86 -5.22
C ASP A 664 28.52 -5.26 -6.39
N SER A 665 28.59 -6.51 -6.77
CA SER A 665 27.82 -7.10 -7.86
C SER A 665 26.88 -8.17 -7.32
N ARG A 666 25.58 -8.03 -7.58
CA ARG A 666 24.54 -8.97 -7.12
C ARG A 666 23.68 -9.40 -8.30
N PHE A 667 23.42 -10.70 -8.37
CA PHE A 667 22.55 -11.30 -9.38
C PHE A 667 21.44 -12.10 -8.71
N TYR A 668 20.26 -12.07 -9.28
CA TYR A 668 19.06 -12.74 -8.78
C TYR A 668 18.40 -13.47 -9.93
N PHE A 669 18.40 -14.81 -9.87
CA PHE A 669 17.87 -15.67 -10.93
C PHE A 669 16.71 -16.49 -10.38
N PRO A 670 15.48 -16.25 -10.82
CA PRO A 670 14.35 -17.12 -10.49
C PRO A 670 14.48 -18.44 -11.28
N VAL A 671 14.86 -19.51 -10.59
CA VAL A 671 15.05 -20.83 -11.19
C VAL A 671 13.72 -21.50 -11.46
N ILE A 672 12.76 -21.39 -10.53
CA ILE A 672 11.42 -21.92 -10.64
C ILE A 672 10.42 -20.83 -10.32
N ARG A 673 9.47 -20.58 -11.26
CA ARG A 673 8.33 -19.67 -11.06
C ARG A 673 7.05 -20.47 -10.93
N SER A 674 6.23 -20.17 -9.94
CA SER A 674 4.89 -20.76 -9.83
C SER A 674 3.97 -20.12 -10.90
N LYS A 675 3.33 -20.96 -11.72
CA LYS A 675 2.34 -20.49 -12.71
C LYS A 675 1.08 -19.86 -12.05
N GLN A 676 0.73 -20.28 -10.82
CA GLN A 676 -0.49 -19.88 -10.14
C GLN A 676 -0.36 -18.59 -9.31
N GLN A 677 0.83 -18.16 -8.90
CA GLN A 677 1.01 -17.03 -7.97
C GLN A 677 1.98 -15.94 -8.45
N PHE A 678 2.51 -16.00 -9.67
CA PHE A 678 3.57 -15.10 -10.20
C PHE A 678 4.78 -14.91 -9.26
N ARG A 679 4.96 -15.80 -8.27
CA ARG A 679 6.05 -15.74 -7.28
C ARG A 679 7.14 -16.75 -7.65
N ALA A 680 8.38 -16.31 -7.52
CA ALA A 680 9.51 -17.21 -7.65
C ALA A 680 9.55 -18.20 -6.48
N TRP A 681 9.48 -19.50 -6.79
CA TRP A 681 9.53 -20.59 -5.80
C TRP A 681 10.95 -20.94 -5.38
N LEU A 682 11.88 -20.79 -6.30
CA LEU A 682 13.30 -21.04 -6.10
C LEU A 682 14.09 -19.92 -6.77
N VAL A 683 14.92 -19.23 -5.98
CA VAL A 683 15.75 -18.11 -6.43
C VAL A 683 17.21 -18.42 -6.12
N PHE A 684 18.05 -18.39 -7.14
CA PHE A 684 19.50 -18.39 -6.97
C PHE A 684 19.99 -16.95 -6.85
N LYS A 685 20.75 -16.66 -5.82
CA LYS A 685 21.32 -15.35 -5.52
C LYS A 685 22.83 -15.46 -5.44
N THR A 686 23.54 -14.53 -6.02
CA THR A 686 24.98 -14.43 -5.86
C THR A 686 25.38 -12.98 -5.65
N ARG A 687 26.39 -12.78 -4.80
CA ARG A 687 26.97 -11.48 -4.49
C ARG A 687 28.49 -11.58 -4.51
N LEU A 688 29.12 -10.76 -5.32
CA LEU A 688 30.56 -10.57 -5.35
C LEU A 688 30.91 -9.21 -4.79
N GLN A 689 31.75 -9.17 -3.77
CA GLN A 689 32.32 -7.95 -3.21
C GLN A 689 33.84 -7.96 -3.37
N ILE A 690 34.36 -6.88 -3.94
CA ILE A 690 35.80 -6.62 -4.00
C ILE A 690 36.03 -5.22 -3.45
N GLY A 691 36.91 -5.10 -2.48
CA GLY A 691 37.29 -3.83 -1.89
C GLY A 691 38.78 -3.67 -1.86
N TYR A 692 39.30 -2.55 -2.35
CA TYR A 692 40.70 -2.22 -2.25
C TYR A 692 40.87 -0.80 -1.72
N VAL A 693 41.72 -0.67 -0.69
CA VAL A 693 42.08 0.63 -0.13
C VAL A 693 43.60 0.76 -0.10
N HIS A 694 44.08 1.88 -0.59
CA HIS A 694 45.49 2.19 -0.66
C HIS A 694 45.77 3.58 -0.08
N SER A 695 46.74 3.68 0.80
CA SER A 695 47.18 4.97 1.36
C SER A 695 48.28 5.61 0.54
N THR A 696 48.22 6.93 0.42
CA THR A 696 49.29 7.74 -0.14
C THR A 696 50.24 8.23 0.94
N GLN A 697 50.03 7.80 2.20
CA GLN A 697 50.88 8.14 3.35
C GLN A 697 51.90 7.04 3.60
N PRO A 698 53.12 7.40 4.04
CA PRO A 698 54.14 6.41 4.38
C PRO A 698 53.70 5.42 5.47
N GLN A 699 52.79 5.85 6.31
CA GLN A 699 52.25 5.08 7.45
C GLN A 699 51.16 4.04 7.06
N GLY A 700 50.82 3.95 5.76
CA GLY A 700 49.85 3.02 5.29
C GLY A 700 48.39 3.43 5.52
N VAL A 701 47.47 2.49 5.32
CA VAL A 701 46.01 2.71 5.50
C VAL A 701 45.67 2.68 6.99
N PRO A 702 44.94 3.72 7.51
CA PRO A 702 44.47 3.69 8.88
C PRO A 702 43.64 2.43 9.19
N ILE A 703 43.77 1.88 10.41
CA ILE A 703 43.09 0.63 10.78
C ILE A 703 41.56 0.72 10.60
N PHE A 704 40.99 1.84 10.91
CA PHE A 704 39.53 2.05 10.81
C PHE A 704 39.02 2.18 9.37
N GLU A 705 39.89 2.26 8.39
CA GLU A 705 39.57 2.26 6.96
C GLU A 705 39.82 0.88 6.31
N ARG A 706 40.33 -0.09 7.07
CA ARG A 706 40.58 -1.46 6.61
C ARG A 706 39.34 -2.33 6.64
N TYR A 707 39.39 -3.48 5.98
CA TYR A 707 38.31 -4.45 5.93
C TYR A 707 38.47 -5.53 6.97
N PHE A 708 37.39 -5.83 7.66
CA PHE A 708 37.28 -6.87 8.70
C PHE A 708 36.11 -7.80 8.33
N PRO A 709 36.30 -8.80 7.46
CA PRO A 709 35.25 -9.73 7.06
C PRO A 709 34.94 -10.76 8.14
N GLY A 710 33.82 -11.49 7.95
CA GLY A 710 33.31 -12.51 8.87
C GLY A 710 31.99 -12.11 9.51
N GLY A 711 31.08 -13.09 9.69
CA GLY A 711 29.73 -12.91 10.18
C GLY A 711 28.80 -12.29 9.15
N ILE A 712 27.63 -11.81 9.59
CA ILE A 712 26.57 -11.27 8.73
C ILE A 712 26.57 -9.74 8.58
N TYR A 713 27.49 -9.04 9.25
CA TYR A 713 27.51 -7.57 9.24
C TYR A 713 28.81 -7.00 8.66
N GLY A 714 28.66 -5.95 7.88
CA GLY A 714 29.78 -5.16 7.37
C GLY A 714 30.19 -5.47 5.93
N ALA A 715 31.36 -5.00 5.54
CA ALA A 715 31.95 -5.34 4.26
C ALA A 715 32.58 -6.74 4.33
N GLY A 716 32.23 -7.63 3.38
CA GLY A 716 32.72 -9.01 3.38
C GLY A 716 31.91 -9.90 4.32
N GLU A 717 30.61 -9.99 4.11
CA GLU A 717 29.78 -10.98 4.78
C GLU A 717 30.27 -12.39 4.45
N ILE A 718 30.68 -13.17 5.46
CA ILE A 718 31.12 -14.56 5.34
C ILE A 718 30.56 -15.29 6.56
N ARG A 719 29.44 -15.96 6.39
CA ARG A 719 28.70 -16.70 7.43
C ARG A 719 29.50 -17.93 7.86
N GLY A 720 29.27 -18.39 9.06
CA GLY A 720 30.02 -19.54 9.63
C GLY A 720 31.36 -19.16 10.31
N PHE A 721 31.72 -17.88 10.23
CA PHE A 721 32.85 -17.33 10.99
C PHE A 721 32.35 -16.26 11.96
N ARG A 722 33.07 -16.07 13.07
CA ARG A 722 32.75 -15.00 14.03
C ARG A 722 32.79 -13.64 13.34
N LEU A 723 32.00 -12.72 13.84
CA LEU A 723 31.93 -11.37 13.30
C LEU A 723 33.34 -10.74 13.30
N ARG A 724 33.75 -10.23 12.12
CA ARG A 724 35.01 -9.51 11.91
C ARG A 724 36.28 -10.28 12.30
N SER A 725 36.25 -11.60 12.32
CA SER A 725 37.36 -12.45 12.77
C SER A 725 38.36 -12.86 11.68
N LEU A 726 37.99 -12.58 10.41
CA LEU A 726 38.84 -12.98 9.28
C LEU A 726 39.76 -11.82 8.86
N GLY A 727 40.91 -12.19 8.32
CA GLY A 727 41.91 -11.27 7.80
C GLY A 727 43.20 -11.29 8.62
N PRO A 728 44.15 -10.37 8.31
CA PRO A 728 45.44 -10.27 8.97
C PRO A 728 45.33 -9.96 10.45
N LYS A 729 46.14 -10.67 11.26
CA LYS A 729 46.30 -10.51 12.70
C LYS A 729 47.75 -10.29 13.07
N ILE A 730 47.97 -9.54 14.15
CA ILE A 730 49.30 -9.38 14.78
C ILE A 730 49.26 -9.90 16.20
N ARG A 731 50.46 -10.20 16.75
CA ARG A 731 50.62 -10.55 18.17
C ARG A 731 50.80 -9.32 19.02
N VAL A 732 50.09 -9.25 20.10
CA VAL A 732 50.22 -8.20 21.09
C VAL A 732 50.44 -8.84 22.47
N ALA A 733 51.47 -8.41 23.19
CA ALA A 733 51.70 -8.83 24.57
C ALA A 733 50.76 -8.04 25.48
N SER A 734 50.10 -8.72 26.40
CA SER A 734 49.11 -8.12 27.34
C SER A 734 49.76 -7.72 28.66
N GLY A 735 50.93 -7.01 28.67
CA GLY A 735 51.59 -6.49 29.88
C GLY A 735 53.12 -6.48 29.79
N PRO A 736 53.80 -5.87 30.78
CA PRO A 736 55.25 -5.70 30.77
C PRO A 736 56.04 -6.87 31.40
N GLY A 737 55.48 -8.09 31.62
CA GLY A 737 56.12 -9.20 32.35
C GLY A 737 56.38 -10.43 31.50
N PRO A 738 57.29 -11.32 31.90
CA PRO A 738 57.64 -12.53 31.17
C PRO A 738 56.54 -13.61 31.16
N SER A 739 55.47 -13.42 31.91
CA SER A 739 54.32 -14.30 31.98
C SER A 739 53.11 -13.76 31.16
N ASP A 740 53.35 -12.75 30.30
CA ASP A 740 52.31 -12.08 29.57
C ASP A 740 51.67 -12.99 28.52
N GLN A 741 50.36 -13.08 28.55
CA GLN A 741 49.62 -13.81 27.53
C GLN A 741 49.69 -13.04 26.20
N ILE A 742 50.14 -13.73 25.17
CA ILE A 742 50.11 -13.18 23.81
C ILE A 742 48.73 -13.38 23.22
N ALA A 743 48.11 -12.30 22.85
CA ALA A 743 46.79 -12.34 22.21
C ALA A 743 46.86 -11.91 20.72
N PRO A 744 46.11 -12.55 19.85
CA PRO A 744 45.98 -12.08 18.46
C PRO A 744 45.18 -10.79 18.46
N TYR A 745 45.62 -9.84 17.63
CA TYR A 745 44.98 -8.55 17.44
C TYR A 745 44.61 -8.37 15.96
N GLU A 746 43.34 -8.23 15.65
CA GLU A 746 42.85 -8.05 14.29
C GLU A 746 43.21 -6.66 13.77
N VAL A 747 43.98 -6.59 12.69
CA VAL A 747 44.38 -5.34 12.02
C VAL A 747 43.63 -5.09 10.73
N GLY A 748 42.87 -6.08 10.27
CA GLY A 748 42.15 -6.03 9.03
C GLY A 748 43.02 -5.99 7.80
N GLY A 749 42.44 -6.17 6.63
CA GLY A 749 43.09 -6.11 5.34
C GLY A 749 42.80 -4.85 4.55
N ASN A 750 43.68 -4.50 3.63
CA ASN A 750 43.44 -3.42 2.68
C ASN A 750 42.86 -3.91 1.33
N LEU A 751 42.82 -5.24 1.10
CA LEU A 751 42.15 -5.90 0.00
C LEU A 751 41.12 -6.89 0.53
N LEU A 752 39.85 -6.71 0.14
CA LEU A 752 38.74 -7.60 0.47
C LEU A 752 38.28 -8.34 -0.79
N THR A 753 38.01 -9.63 -0.64
CA THR A 753 37.28 -10.42 -1.61
C THR A 753 36.23 -11.26 -0.88
N ALA A 754 34.98 -11.20 -1.31
CA ALA A 754 33.91 -12.04 -0.76
C ALA A 754 32.94 -12.42 -1.89
N LEU A 755 32.61 -13.70 -1.95
CA LEU A 755 31.62 -14.27 -2.87
C LEU A 755 30.62 -15.05 -2.03
N ASN A 756 29.37 -14.61 -2.10
CA ASN A 756 28.24 -15.30 -1.49
C ASN A 756 27.38 -15.94 -2.57
N MET A 757 27.01 -17.18 -2.39
CA MET A 757 26.07 -17.90 -3.23
C MET A 757 24.96 -18.44 -2.34
N GLU A 758 23.71 -18.24 -2.75
CA GLU A 758 22.54 -18.58 -1.95
C GLU A 758 21.43 -19.13 -2.82
N LEU A 759 20.82 -20.21 -2.38
CA LEU A 759 19.64 -20.79 -2.94
C LEU A 759 18.48 -20.59 -1.96
N GLU A 760 17.57 -19.68 -2.29
CA GLU A 760 16.37 -19.38 -1.50
C GLU A 760 15.16 -20.05 -2.10
N PHE A 761 14.40 -20.79 -1.29
CA PHE A 761 13.19 -21.50 -1.72
C PHE A 761 12.05 -21.30 -0.73
N MET A 762 10.82 -21.40 -1.25
CA MET A 762 9.61 -21.28 -0.42
C MET A 762 9.41 -22.59 0.35
N MET A 763 9.49 -22.54 1.68
CA MET A 763 9.30 -23.72 2.54
C MET A 763 7.84 -23.85 2.98
N ILE A 764 7.25 -22.78 3.51
CA ILE A 764 5.84 -22.75 3.96
C ILE A 764 5.18 -21.48 3.40
N PRO A 765 4.56 -21.56 2.20
CA PRO A 765 3.99 -20.40 1.51
C PRO A 765 2.96 -19.61 2.32
N PRO A 766 1.99 -20.26 3.01
CA PRO A 766 0.99 -19.52 3.78
C PRO A 766 1.57 -18.69 4.93
N ALA A 767 2.69 -19.15 5.53
CA ALA A 767 3.36 -18.49 6.63
C ALA A 767 4.48 -17.53 6.16
N ASN A 768 4.75 -17.41 4.84
CA ASN A 768 5.88 -16.67 4.28
C ASN A 768 7.24 -17.09 4.85
N ILE A 769 7.42 -18.40 5.12
CA ILE A 769 8.69 -18.97 5.58
C ILE A 769 9.47 -19.48 4.36
N LYS A 770 10.72 -19.02 4.24
CA LYS A 770 11.64 -19.39 3.19
C LYS A 770 12.81 -20.17 3.78
N GLY A 771 13.23 -21.23 3.11
CA GLY A 771 14.46 -21.93 3.37
C GLY A 771 15.61 -21.31 2.57
N VAL A 772 16.81 -21.42 3.11
CA VAL A 772 18.03 -20.88 2.50
C VAL A 772 19.14 -21.92 2.65
N ILE A 773 19.86 -22.16 1.57
CA ILE A 773 21.13 -22.90 1.57
C ILE A 773 22.16 -21.95 0.98
N PHE A 774 23.32 -21.85 1.62
CA PHE A 774 24.33 -20.91 1.18
C PHE A 774 25.75 -21.48 1.21
N SER A 775 26.61 -20.86 0.41
CA SER A 775 28.06 -21.05 0.45
C SER A 775 28.72 -19.70 0.32
N ASP A 776 29.59 -19.39 1.25
CA ASP A 776 30.32 -18.13 1.30
C ASP A 776 31.83 -18.41 1.20
N VAL A 777 32.50 -17.57 0.43
CA VAL A 777 33.97 -17.66 0.20
C VAL A 777 34.55 -16.26 0.28
N GLY A 778 35.60 -16.09 1.04
CA GLY A 778 36.25 -14.79 1.06
C GLY A 778 37.32 -14.64 2.16
N ASN A 779 38.02 -13.53 2.13
CA ASN A 779 38.94 -13.10 3.15
C ASN A 779 39.37 -11.64 2.93
N ALA A 780 40.05 -11.06 3.88
CA ALA A 780 40.81 -9.82 3.71
C ALA A 780 42.32 -10.09 3.69
N PHE A 781 43.02 -9.35 2.87
CA PHE A 781 44.47 -9.49 2.66
C PHE A 781 45.17 -8.18 2.89
N ASN A 782 46.47 -8.26 3.28
CA ASN A 782 47.32 -7.09 3.40
C ASN A 782 48.35 -7.06 2.28
N THR A 783 48.26 -6.05 1.43
CA THR A 783 49.20 -5.82 0.31
C THR A 783 50.23 -4.73 0.62
N GLU A 784 50.22 -4.18 1.82
CA GLU A 784 51.15 -3.11 2.24
C GLU A 784 52.36 -3.72 2.94
N SER A 785 53.56 -3.40 2.48
CA SER A 785 54.82 -3.90 3.05
C SER A 785 55.08 -3.43 4.47
N LEU A 786 54.52 -2.30 4.87
CA LEU A 786 54.71 -1.72 6.19
C LEU A 786 54.40 -2.67 7.34
N PHE A 787 53.36 -3.49 7.21
CA PHE A 787 53.02 -4.49 8.24
C PHE A 787 53.98 -5.66 8.29
N CYS A 788 54.76 -5.86 7.24
CA CYS A 788 55.76 -6.92 7.11
C CYS A 788 57.04 -6.57 7.80
N GLU A 789 57.35 -5.29 7.95
CA GLU A 789 58.60 -4.77 8.48
C GLU A 789 58.53 -4.46 9.96
N LEU A 790 57.38 -4.66 10.63
CA LEU A 790 57.30 -4.45 12.08
C LEU A 790 58.26 -5.39 12.82
N PRO A 791 59.17 -4.85 13.64
CA PRO A 791 60.16 -5.68 14.35
C PRO A 791 59.45 -6.67 15.25
N ASN A 792 59.76 -7.95 15.03
CA ASN A 792 59.38 -9.00 15.95
C ASN A 792 60.12 -8.76 17.26
N PRO A 793 59.48 -8.77 18.41
CA PRO A 793 60.15 -8.96 19.67
C PRO A 793 60.94 -10.26 19.53
N SER A 794 62.22 -10.25 19.85
CA SER A 794 63.25 -11.21 19.50
C SER A 794 63.03 -12.70 19.83
N ASP A 795 61.90 -13.04 20.49
CA ASP A 795 61.70 -14.43 20.97
C ASP A 795 60.30 -14.99 20.58
N LEU A 796 59.53 -14.34 19.72
CA LEU A 796 58.19 -14.81 19.32
C LEU A 796 58.24 -15.47 17.94
N PRO A 797 57.57 -16.65 17.74
CA PRO A 797 57.47 -17.26 16.41
C PRO A 797 56.91 -16.29 15.38
N LYS A 798 57.42 -16.28 14.16
CA LYS A 798 57.05 -15.36 13.08
C LYS A 798 55.56 -15.32 12.88
N ALA A 799 54.93 -14.22 13.29
CA ALA A 799 53.61 -13.84 12.75
C ALA A 799 53.84 -13.44 11.30
N ASP A 800 52.99 -13.89 10.39
CA ASP A 800 52.98 -13.43 9.02
C ASP A 800 51.82 -12.39 8.86
N PRO A 801 52.06 -11.11 9.22
CA PRO A 801 51.08 -10.06 8.99
C PRO A 801 50.96 -9.69 7.51
N CYS A 802 51.82 -10.27 6.67
CA CYS A 802 51.87 -10.10 5.22
C CYS A 802 51.08 -11.16 4.50
N GLN A 803 49.83 -11.25 4.74
CA GLN A 803 48.97 -12.08 3.94
C GLN A 803 48.70 -11.37 2.59
N SER A 804 49.66 -11.39 1.67
CA SER A 804 49.41 -11.06 0.27
C SER A 804 48.33 -11.98 -0.31
N PHE A 805 47.58 -11.47 -1.27
CA PHE A 805 46.50 -12.25 -1.89
C PHE A 805 47.01 -13.59 -2.44
N ARG A 806 46.48 -14.67 -1.89
CA ARG A 806 46.66 -16.04 -2.38
C ARG A 806 45.31 -16.73 -2.37
N MET A 807 44.93 -17.36 -3.45
CA MET A 807 43.63 -18.06 -3.55
C MET A 807 43.45 -19.15 -2.48
N ARG A 808 44.56 -19.79 -2.06
CA ARG A 808 44.56 -20.83 -1.02
C ARG A 808 44.24 -20.32 0.38
N ASP A 809 44.37 -19.00 0.60
CA ASP A 809 44.11 -18.36 1.89
C ASP A 809 42.66 -17.79 1.97
N LEU A 810 41.82 -18.04 0.94
CA LEU A 810 40.40 -17.81 1.01
C LEU A 810 39.76 -18.76 2.00
N ARG A 811 38.80 -18.25 2.77
CA ARG A 811 38.05 -18.99 3.77
C ARG A 811 36.71 -19.40 3.19
N TYR A 812 36.31 -20.64 3.47
CA TYR A 812 35.13 -21.26 2.88
C TYR A 812 34.16 -21.68 3.95
N SER A 813 32.87 -21.39 3.73
CA SER A 813 31.80 -21.89 4.58
C SER A 813 30.59 -22.34 3.75
N VAL A 814 29.81 -23.23 4.32
CA VAL A 814 28.51 -23.63 3.83
C VAL A 814 27.51 -23.55 4.96
N GLY A 815 26.26 -23.45 4.64
CA GLY A 815 25.26 -23.41 5.68
C GLY A 815 23.86 -23.48 5.15
N PHE A 816 22.94 -23.49 6.08
CA PHE A 816 21.52 -23.47 5.81
C PHE A 816 20.81 -22.58 6.84
N GLY A 817 19.57 -22.22 6.52
CA GLY A 817 18.77 -21.41 7.43
C GLY A 817 17.35 -21.27 6.97
N PHE A 818 16.59 -20.52 7.72
CA PHE A 818 15.28 -20.09 7.31
C PHE A 818 15.02 -18.61 7.65
N ARG A 819 14.20 -17.98 6.82
CA ARG A 819 13.80 -16.59 6.95
C ARG A 819 12.30 -16.53 7.01
N TRP A 820 11.79 -15.90 8.03
CA TRP A 820 10.36 -15.76 8.24
C TRP A 820 9.94 -14.29 8.25
N ARG A 821 8.99 -13.92 7.41
CA ARG A 821 8.32 -12.62 7.50
C ARG A 821 7.19 -12.73 8.51
N SER A 822 7.51 -12.59 9.77
CA SER A 822 6.55 -12.66 10.85
C SER A 822 5.81 -11.33 11.05
N PRO A 823 4.64 -11.33 11.74
CA PRO A 823 3.94 -10.08 12.10
C PRO A 823 4.75 -9.12 12.98
N ILE A 824 5.72 -9.64 13.74
CA ILE A 824 6.61 -8.85 14.60
C ILE A 824 7.89 -8.37 13.89
N GLY A 825 8.00 -8.62 12.60
CA GLY A 825 9.16 -8.27 11.77
C GLY A 825 9.87 -9.50 11.17
N PRO A 826 10.85 -9.24 10.29
CA PRO A 826 11.60 -10.33 9.67
C PRO A 826 12.47 -11.05 10.69
N LEU A 827 12.43 -12.38 10.68
CA LEU A 827 13.24 -13.27 11.47
C LEU A 827 14.22 -14.01 10.57
N ARG A 828 15.47 -14.14 11.02
CA ARG A 828 16.54 -14.83 10.32
C ARG A 828 17.20 -15.82 11.27
N PHE A 829 17.30 -17.08 10.84
CA PHE A 829 17.96 -18.15 11.55
C PHE A 829 18.90 -18.84 10.59
N GLU A 830 20.21 -18.78 10.81
CA GLU A 830 21.22 -19.35 9.91
C GLU A 830 22.29 -20.10 10.70
N TRP A 831 22.67 -21.25 10.18
CA TRP A 831 23.75 -22.10 10.70
C TRP A 831 24.84 -22.18 9.65
N GLY A 832 26.01 -21.65 9.97
CA GLY A 832 27.16 -21.65 9.10
C GLY A 832 28.25 -22.59 9.62
N PHE A 833 28.85 -23.34 8.71
CA PHE A 833 29.89 -24.34 8.99
C PHE A 833 31.14 -23.98 8.21
N PRO A 834 32.26 -23.62 8.88
CA PRO A 834 33.54 -23.47 8.19
C PRO A 834 33.99 -24.80 7.62
N ILE A 835 34.33 -24.86 6.33
CA ILE A 835 34.85 -26.06 5.68
C ILE A 835 36.34 -26.24 5.98
N ASP A 836 37.09 -25.15 5.89
CA ASP A 836 38.54 -25.07 6.13
C ASP A 836 38.87 -24.66 7.58
N ARG A 837 38.21 -25.27 8.54
CA ARG A 837 38.32 -24.94 9.96
C ARG A 837 39.75 -24.90 10.43
N GLN A 838 40.19 -23.75 10.88
CA GLN A 838 41.52 -23.60 11.51
C GLN A 838 41.46 -24.00 12.99
N ARG A 839 42.38 -24.84 13.39
CA ARG A 839 42.59 -25.16 14.80
C ARG A 839 43.40 -24.05 15.44
N GLY A 840 43.16 -23.82 16.72
CA GLY A 840 43.97 -22.88 17.47
C GLY A 840 45.48 -23.23 17.32
N THR A 841 46.29 -22.21 17.12
CA THR A 841 47.73 -22.29 17.03
C THR A 841 48.35 -21.56 18.23
N ASP A 842 49.65 -21.73 18.48
CA ASP A 842 50.34 -20.93 19.49
C ASP A 842 50.28 -19.42 19.19
N PHE A 843 50.00 -19.06 17.94
CA PHE A 843 49.80 -17.69 17.52
C PHE A 843 48.37 -17.19 17.70
N ASP A 844 47.38 -17.95 17.29
CA ASP A 844 45.97 -17.66 17.45
C ASP A 844 45.34 -18.86 18.19
N PRO A 845 45.27 -18.80 19.52
CA PRO A 845 44.73 -19.90 20.32
C PRO A 845 43.23 -20.10 20.10
N VAL A 846 42.58 -19.12 19.45
CA VAL A 846 41.16 -19.16 19.16
C VAL A 846 40.88 -19.97 17.88
N ALA A 847 40.47 -21.21 18.06
CA ALA A 847 40.03 -22.07 16.96
C ALA A 847 38.74 -21.56 16.37
N ASP A 848 38.50 -21.86 15.08
CA ASP A 848 37.21 -21.64 14.47
C ASP A 848 36.15 -22.52 15.14
N ASP A 849 34.98 -21.95 15.38
CA ASP A 849 33.83 -22.68 15.88
C ASP A 849 33.42 -23.76 14.86
N PRO A 850 32.97 -24.93 15.31
CA PRO A 850 32.49 -25.97 14.39
C PRO A 850 31.21 -25.55 13.66
N VAL A 851 30.41 -24.71 14.29
CA VAL A 851 29.19 -24.12 13.76
C VAL A 851 29.01 -22.76 14.39
N VAL A 852 28.63 -21.81 13.57
CA VAL A 852 28.20 -20.47 14.02
C VAL A 852 26.72 -20.36 13.75
N PHE A 853 25.96 -20.15 14.81
CA PHE A 853 24.55 -19.88 14.74
C PHE A 853 24.29 -18.38 14.83
N GLU A 854 23.59 -17.86 13.84
CA GLU A 854 23.22 -16.46 13.75
C GLU A 854 21.71 -16.31 13.75
N PHE A 855 21.21 -15.51 14.66
CA PHE A 855 19.81 -15.18 14.82
C PHE A 855 19.61 -13.69 14.87
N SER A 856 18.59 -13.19 14.16
CA SER A 856 18.20 -11.79 14.27
C SER A 856 16.69 -11.60 14.12
N ILE A 857 16.15 -10.59 14.83
CA ILE A 857 14.76 -10.11 14.74
C ILE A 857 14.79 -8.64 14.37
N GLY A 858 13.90 -8.23 13.45
CA GLY A 858 13.71 -6.83 13.08
C GLY A 858 14.45 -6.42 11.82
N ASN A 859 14.49 -5.11 11.55
CA ASN A 859 15.01 -4.54 10.31
C ASN A 859 16.54 -4.45 10.23
N SER A 860 17.28 -5.31 10.93
CA SER A 860 18.76 -5.34 10.91
C SER A 860 19.32 -6.18 9.75
N PHE A 861 18.73 -6.08 8.57
CA PHE A 861 19.16 -6.80 7.35
C PHE A 861 19.82 -5.89 6.34
#